data_27ea0a8bae3d93a00205aef60a822a29
#
_entry.id   27ea0a8bae3d93a00205aef60a822a29
#
_cell.length_a   1.000
_cell.length_b   1.000
_cell.length_c   1.000
_cell.angle_alpha   90.00
_cell.angle_beta   90.00
_cell.angle_gamma   90.00
#
_symmetry.space_group_name_H-M   'P 1'
#
loop_
_entity.id
_entity.type
_entity.pdbx_description
1 polymer ?
#
loop_
_entity_poly.entity_id
_entity_poly.type
_entity_poly.pdbx_seq_one_letter_code
_entity_poly.pdbx_strand_id
1 'polypeptide(L)'
;MDTYRFRKQIHKLPGKVIHAIPLPEPEVKEGHQSRKLIGEICKECGYRQVLLVTDKTLSKLGYDQAIVDSLREAGIGFTIFNDIDSEPTVALVEAGRQKALESKAECIIALGGGSVMDTCKMIGAGAKMPHLPIKALLLKFLPVRGGTLPIINVPSTAGTGAEITVGAVVLNEQGVKSSTVLIGLNVTHVVLDSELTIHAPQKVTAACGMDALSHCVEGAVSDTDVDEEDAKMSMEGVKLILQNLPTVIKEPENIEARLGMCRAAMYGGNAINTQLAGYVHAFAHSIGAKYHLPHGVAISLMLMPVLEFQKDVCLGKYAALARYCGLAAEETEDTDAAEQFLQAVRELMADCGLDSIASPVRLCDHSELIPMIAADSINYSAPVTLSNSDIKQILDIVTPVDQRDGTYFSESEINDIVAAQRKFFRSGETLPISWRIKQLKKLKASVIAHEVEFEEALAADLGRSRVEAYLCDIGPIVTEINEMIHGLRRWSRPERHFSGAMCFPSLCTKVYKMPYGVSLVISPFNFPILLTIGVVAAALAGGNTAVIKSSSKSAASTAALKKFFAEVFPPEYVTLIDGGHDVADMCLAQRFDKIFYTGSPSVGKHVLAEASKNLTPVALELGGETGNWCVVRADADLKDAARKIAFFKLCNAGQICININQIAVADEVAEPFLEELKKAFIAQIGENPVANPEYPKLITTAAFDKCARLADEYRNRIIFGGVGDRDSQRYSPTIIYPVGADEHIVQHELFCPLLPVVPFKDADVDALMETIADREHPLAMYLFTKDMKWANRTMQTQQYGGGCINEVCIHMMVKGVPFNGTGHSGMGAYHGEWGFREFTHPQTVLKGSTRFNLSLREHPYGGKNEKSKLSILRIFER
;
A
#
# COMPACT_ATOMS: atom_id res chain seq x y z
N MET A 1 3.50 11.04 32.45
CA MET A 1 2.54 12.15 32.68
C MET A 1 1.27 11.80 31.92
N ASP A 2 0.11 11.88 32.52
CA ASP A 2 -1.15 11.64 31.83
C ASP A 2 -1.37 12.73 30.78
N THR A 3 -1.06 12.41 29.53
CA THR A 3 -1.13 13.37 28.39
C THR A 3 -2.54 13.93 28.19
N TYR A 4 -3.58 13.15 28.54
CA TYR A 4 -4.97 13.61 28.47
C TYR A 4 -5.30 14.70 29.48
N ARG A 5 -4.86 14.56 30.74
CA ARG A 5 -5.05 15.60 31.77
C ARG A 5 -4.34 16.89 31.40
N PHE A 6 -3.15 16.80 30.83
CA PHE A 6 -2.41 17.96 30.35
C PHE A 6 -3.17 18.65 29.20
N ARG A 7 -3.62 17.89 28.19
CA ARG A 7 -4.44 18.43 27.09
C ARG A 7 -5.70 19.11 27.59
N LYS A 8 -6.43 18.51 28.52
CA LYS A 8 -7.64 19.09 29.12
C LYS A 8 -7.38 20.42 29.82
N GLN A 9 -6.18 20.60 30.38
CA GLN A 9 -5.82 21.85 31.04
C GLN A 9 -5.50 23.00 30.07
N ILE A 10 -5.00 22.69 28.88
CA ILE A 10 -4.52 23.67 27.92
C ILE A 10 -5.40 23.82 26.68
N HIS A 11 -6.47 23.03 26.50
CA HIS A 11 -7.26 23.01 25.27
C HIS A 11 -7.85 24.37 24.86
N LYS A 12 -8.11 25.29 25.80
CA LYS A 12 -8.58 26.66 25.51
C LYS A 12 -7.46 27.70 25.35
N LEU A 13 -6.20 27.29 25.53
CA LEU A 13 -5.07 28.21 25.42
C LEU A 13 -4.81 28.67 23.97
N PRO A 14 -4.91 27.81 22.94
CA PRO A 14 -4.71 28.24 21.56
C PRO A 14 -5.63 29.40 21.16
N GLY A 15 -6.93 29.32 21.46
CA GLY A 15 -7.86 30.41 21.19
C GLY A 15 -7.46 31.75 21.86
N LYS A 16 -7.00 31.71 23.13
CA LYS A 16 -6.54 32.93 23.82
C LYS A 16 -5.27 33.52 23.21
N VAL A 17 -4.39 32.67 22.65
CA VAL A 17 -3.15 33.12 22.01
C VAL A 17 -3.45 33.78 20.67
N ILE A 18 -4.35 33.20 19.86
CA ILE A 18 -4.68 33.75 18.54
C ILE A 18 -5.31 35.12 18.63
N HIS A 19 -6.18 35.38 19.61
CA HIS A 19 -6.77 36.72 19.85
C HIS A 19 -5.77 37.82 20.21
N ALA A 20 -4.56 37.46 20.63
CA ALA A 20 -3.50 38.41 20.89
C ALA A 20 -2.70 38.81 19.64
N ILE A 21 -2.96 38.16 18.50
CA ILE A 21 -2.25 38.41 17.24
C ILE A 21 -3.05 39.41 16.42
N PRO A 22 -2.45 40.58 16.02
CA PRO A 22 -3.09 41.48 15.09
C PRO A 22 -3.36 40.80 13.75
N LEU A 23 -4.62 40.75 13.35
CA LEU A 23 -5.02 40.16 12.07
C LEU A 23 -4.99 41.20 10.96
N PRO A 24 -4.72 40.82 9.70
CA PRO A 24 -4.83 41.73 8.57
C PRO A 24 -6.32 41.99 8.26
N GLU A 25 -6.63 43.26 7.92
CA GLU A 25 -7.95 43.69 7.46
C GLU A 25 -7.86 44.18 6.01
N PRO A 26 -7.76 43.25 5.02
CA PRO A 26 -7.61 43.64 3.62
C PRO A 26 -8.89 44.21 3.04
N GLU A 27 -8.75 45.17 2.12
CA GLU A 27 -9.86 45.58 1.28
C GLU A 27 -10.17 44.47 0.26
N VAL A 28 -11.45 44.04 0.17
CA VAL A 28 -11.88 42.98 -0.74
C VAL A 28 -12.45 43.58 -2.02
N LYS A 29 -11.85 43.21 -3.15
CA LYS A 29 -12.39 43.49 -4.50
C LYS A 29 -12.84 42.16 -5.11
N GLU A 30 -14.08 42.10 -5.56
CA GLU A 30 -14.63 40.85 -6.08
C GLU A 30 -15.40 41.04 -7.38
N GLY A 31 -15.50 39.98 -8.15
CA GLY A 31 -16.28 39.92 -9.38
C GLY A 31 -15.57 39.22 -10.52
N HIS A 32 -16.27 39.11 -11.63
CA HIS A 32 -15.72 38.53 -12.88
C HIS A 32 -14.63 39.44 -13.46
N GLN A 33 -13.46 38.90 -13.70
CA GLN A 33 -12.26 39.63 -14.19
C GLN A 33 -11.75 40.75 -13.25
N SER A 34 -12.06 40.68 -11.96
CA SER A 34 -11.63 41.72 -10.98
C SER A 34 -10.10 41.81 -10.87
N ARG A 35 -9.32 40.81 -11.29
CA ARG A 35 -7.85 40.87 -11.39
C ARG A 35 -7.35 42.00 -12.30
N LYS A 36 -8.19 42.55 -13.19
CA LYS A 36 -7.86 43.70 -14.05
C LYS A 36 -7.76 45.00 -13.25
N LEU A 37 -8.28 45.04 -12.01
CA LEU A 37 -8.18 46.22 -11.11
C LEU A 37 -6.81 46.35 -10.44
N ILE A 38 -5.93 45.36 -10.57
CA ILE A 38 -4.64 45.30 -9.83
C ILE A 38 -3.77 46.52 -10.11
N GLY A 39 -3.71 46.99 -11.36
CA GLY A 39 -2.92 48.20 -11.72
C GLY A 39 -3.46 49.45 -11.05
N GLU A 40 -4.80 49.61 -10.97
CA GLU A 40 -5.45 50.71 -10.26
C GLU A 40 -5.17 50.63 -8.76
N ILE A 41 -5.36 49.48 -8.15
CA ILE A 41 -5.04 49.21 -6.73
C ILE A 41 -3.59 49.60 -6.41
N CYS A 42 -2.63 49.16 -7.23
CA CYS A 42 -1.22 49.48 -7.04
C CYS A 42 -0.97 51.00 -7.10
N LYS A 43 -1.66 51.69 -8.04
CA LYS A 43 -1.57 53.12 -8.18
C LYS A 43 -2.16 53.89 -7.01
N GLU A 44 -3.31 53.47 -6.54
CA GLU A 44 -3.98 54.04 -5.35
C GLU A 44 -3.13 53.86 -4.07
N CYS A 45 -2.49 52.70 -3.93
CA CYS A 45 -1.56 52.43 -2.84
C CYS A 45 -0.19 53.09 -2.99
N GLY A 46 0.09 53.73 -4.14
CA GLY A 46 1.34 54.42 -4.43
C GLY A 46 2.53 53.53 -4.73
N TYR A 47 2.31 52.28 -5.04
CA TYR A 47 3.37 51.33 -5.44
C TYR A 47 3.89 51.64 -6.87
N ARG A 48 5.19 51.60 -7.00
CA ARG A 48 5.86 51.89 -8.30
C ARG A 48 6.51 50.64 -8.89
N GLN A 49 6.88 49.71 -8.02
CA GLN A 49 7.55 48.45 -8.43
C GLN A 49 6.97 47.31 -7.61
N VAL A 50 6.49 46.26 -8.29
CA VAL A 50 5.86 45.11 -7.66
C VAL A 50 6.50 43.78 -8.09
N LEU A 51 6.40 42.76 -7.24
CA LEU A 51 6.74 41.39 -7.59
C LEU A 51 5.45 40.61 -7.83
N LEU A 52 5.20 40.20 -9.06
CA LEU A 52 4.12 39.26 -9.39
C LEU A 52 4.61 37.83 -9.22
N VAL A 53 4.01 37.11 -8.29
CA VAL A 53 4.35 35.72 -7.98
C VAL A 53 3.19 34.82 -8.41
N THR A 54 3.50 33.79 -9.17
CA THR A 54 2.49 32.81 -9.64
C THR A 54 3.13 31.42 -9.81
N ASP A 55 2.31 30.43 -10.15
CA ASP A 55 2.83 29.10 -10.48
C ASP A 55 3.01 28.91 -12.00
N LYS A 56 3.79 27.89 -12.37
CA LYS A 56 4.09 27.57 -13.78
C LYS A 56 2.83 27.24 -14.59
N THR A 57 1.80 26.68 -13.96
CA THR A 57 0.57 26.26 -14.64
C THR A 57 -0.28 27.48 -15.01
N LEU A 58 -0.52 28.38 -14.06
CA LEU A 58 -1.30 29.60 -14.30
C LEU A 58 -0.61 30.52 -15.31
N SER A 59 0.72 30.63 -15.24
CA SER A 59 1.51 31.41 -16.21
C SER A 59 1.41 30.83 -17.63
N LYS A 60 1.48 29.48 -17.78
CA LYS A 60 1.28 28.81 -19.09
C LYS A 60 -0.15 28.99 -19.64
N LEU A 61 -1.15 29.07 -18.76
CA LEU A 61 -2.53 29.32 -19.14
C LEU A 61 -2.81 30.80 -19.43
N GLY A 62 -1.82 31.68 -19.19
CA GLY A 62 -1.93 33.10 -19.46
C GLY A 62 -2.78 33.90 -18.44
N TYR A 63 -3.02 33.36 -17.26
CA TYR A 63 -3.85 34.05 -16.23
C TYR A 63 -3.15 35.26 -15.64
N ASP A 64 -1.83 35.31 -15.64
CA ASP A 64 -1.01 36.45 -15.24
C ASP A 64 -1.07 37.61 -16.26
N GLN A 65 -1.41 37.35 -17.53
CA GLN A 65 -1.38 38.35 -18.61
C GLN A 65 -2.31 39.54 -18.33
N ALA A 66 -3.53 39.28 -17.80
CA ALA A 66 -4.47 40.35 -17.48
C ALA A 66 -3.96 41.29 -16.37
N ILE A 67 -3.23 40.72 -15.39
CA ILE A 67 -2.57 41.50 -14.32
C ILE A 67 -1.41 42.30 -14.94
N VAL A 68 -0.59 41.67 -15.75
CA VAL A 68 0.54 42.34 -16.45
C VAL A 68 0.08 43.50 -17.31
N ASP A 69 -1.01 43.34 -18.07
CA ASP A 69 -1.56 44.40 -18.89
C ASP A 69 -2.11 45.57 -18.05
N SER A 70 -2.82 45.24 -16.98
CA SER A 70 -3.32 46.25 -16.02
C SER A 70 -2.18 47.02 -15.34
N LEU A 71 -1.07 46.36 -14.97
CA LEU A 71 0.11 47.03 -14.41
C LEU A 71 0.78 47.96 -15.42
N ARG A 72 0.88 47.54 -16.70
CA ARG A 72 1.43 48.36 -17.81
C ARG A 72 0.58 49.59 -18.05
N GLU A 73 -0.74 49.42 -18.11
CA GLU A 73 -1.67 50.55 -18.31
C GLU A 73 -1.58 51.56 -17.16
N ALA A 74 -1.40 51.08 -15.94
CA ALA A 74 -1.22 51.94 -14.76
C ALA A 74 0.18 52.55 -14.65
N GLY A 75 1.15 52.14 -15.45
CA GLY A 75 2.52 52.61 -15.42
C GLY A 75 3.35 52.06 -14.25
N ILE A 76 2.98 50.90 -13.73
CA ILE A 76 3.64 50.24 -12.60
C ILE A 76 4.72 49.28 -13.15
N GLY A 77 5.96 49.40 -12.62
CA GLY A 77 7.03 48.47 -12.89
C GLY A 77 6.78 47.13 -12.20
N PHE A 78 7.10 46.02 -12.87
CA PHE A 78 6.90 44.68 -12.30
C PHE A 78 8.02 43.72 -12.65
N THR A 79 8.21 42.73 -11.79
CA THR A 79 9.04 41.56 -12.02
C THR A 79 8.18 40.32 -11.78
N ILE A 80 8.34 39.30 -12.63
CA ILE A 80 7.57 38.05 -12.49
C ILE A 80 8.45 36.98 -11.85
N PHE A 81 7.91 36.26 -10.87
CA PHE A 81 8.45 35.04 -10.29
C PHE A 81 7.41 33.92 -10.43
N ASN A 82 7.66 33.02 -11.38
CA ASN A 82 6.71 31.95 -11.77
C ASN A 82 7.34 30.54 -11.67
N ASP A 83 8.35 30.36 -10.82
CA ASP A 83 9.04 29.09 -10.66
C ASP A 83 8.35 28.13 -9.69
N ILE A 84 7.19 28.50 -9.15
CA ILE A 84 6.42 27.64 -8.23
C ILE A 84 5.79 26.49 -9.02
N ASP A 85 6.11 25.25 -8.63
CA ASP A 85 5.58 24.02 -9.27
C ASP A 85 5.13 22.96 -8.26
N SER A 86 5.29 23.24 -6.95
CA SER A 86 5.04 22.30 -5.87
C SER A 86 4.67 23.03 -4.57
N GLU A 87 4.63 22.29 -3.48
CA GLU A 87 4.50 22.89 -2.13
C GLU A 87 5.66 23.83 -1.82
N PRO A 88 5.45 24.89 -1.01
CA PRO A 88 6.49 25.85 -0.65
C PRO A 88 7.70 25.16 0.01
N THR A 89 8.89 25.43 -0.50
CA THR A 89 10.15 24.96 0.10
C THR A 89 11.02 26.14 0.54
N VAL A 90 11.96 25.89 1.45
CA VAL A 90 12.95 26.90 1.88
C VAL A 90 13.70 27.48 0.68
N ALA A 91 14.09 26.64 -0.27
CA ALA A 91 14.82 27.06 -1.46
C ALA A 91 13.97 27.95 -2.38
N LEU A 92 12.70 27.62 -2.54
CA LEU A 92 11.76 28.38 -3.39
C LEU A 92 11.48 29.77 -2.78
N VAL A 93 11.24 29.81 -1.46
CA VAL A 93 11.05 31.07 -0.73
C VAL A 93 12.30 31.94 -0.81
N GLU A 94 13.50 31.35 -0.70
CA GLU A 94 14.77 32.06 -0.83
C GLU A 94 14.94 32.67 -2.23
N ALA A 95 14.65 31.91 -3.29
CA ALA A 95 14.71 32.41 -4.67
C ALA A 95 13.74 33.58 -4.90
N GLY A 96 12.50 33.47 -4.41
CA GLY A 96 11.54 34.56 -4.47
C GLY A 96 11.95 35.79 -3.65
N ARG A 97 12.56 35.59 -2.46
CA ARG A 97 13.14 36.69 -1.65
C ARG A 97 14.22 37.45 -2.43
N GLN A 98 15.15 36.74 -3.08
CA GLN A 98 16.18 37.37 -3.87
C GLN A 98 15.60 38.22 -5.00
N LYS A 99 14.59 37.68 -5.70
CA LYS A 99 13.86 38.42 -6.74
C LYS A 99 13.20 39.69 -6.19
N ALA A 100 12.56 39.62 -5.01
CA ALA A 100 11.94 40.77 -4.37
C ALA A 100 12.95 41.88 -4.01
N LEU A 101 14.13 41.47 -3.50
CA LEU A 101 15.22 42.42 -3.15
C LEU A 101 15.89 43.04 -4.38
N GLU A 102 16.18 42.22 -5.40
CA GLU A 102 16.82 42.67 -6.66
C GLU A 102 15.92 43.63 -7.42
N SER A 103 14.61 43.37 -7.49
CA SER A 103 13.64 44.23 -8.16
C SER A 103 13.27 45.46 -7.33
N LYS A 104 13.67 45.52 -6.06
CA LYS A 104 13.24 46.53 -5.10
C LYS A 104 11.73 46.60 -4.99
N ALA A 105 11.06 45.43 -4.94
CA ALA A 105 9.61 45.36 -4.87
C ALA A 105 9.07 46.05 -3.63
N GLU A 106 8.10 46.93 -3.82
CA GLU A 106 7.37 47.63 -2.77
C GLU A 106 6.13 46.85 -2.29
N CYS A 107 5.63 45.95 -3.15
CA CYS A 107 4.49 45.08 -2.91
C CYS A 107 4.65 43.75 -3.64
N ILE A 108 4.02 42.70 -3.12
CA ILE A 108 3.91 41.38 -3.75
C ILE A 108 2.46 41.19 -4.21
N ILE A 109 2.29 40.75 -5.45
CA ILE A 109 1.02 40.27 -5.99
C ILE A 109 1.09 38.76 -6.05
N ALA A 110 0.25 38.08 -5.28
CA ALA A 110 0.22 36.62 -5.18
C ALA A 110 -0.95 36.06 -6.00
N LEU A 111 -0.69 35.62 -7.22
CA LEU A 111 -1.67 34.97 -8.11
C LEU A 111 -1.54 33.46 -7.99
N GLY A 112 -2.44 32.79 -7.31
CA GLY A 112 -2.38 31.33 -7.21
C GLY A 112 -3.21 30.74 -6.06
N GLY A 113 -2.98 29.47 -5.78
CA GLY A 113 -3.57 28.78 -4.63
C GLY A 113 -2.76 28.95 -3.35
N GLY A 114 -3.09 28.18 -2.31
CA GLY A 114 -2.45 28.27 -1.00
C GLY A 114 -0.92 28.21 -1.03
N SER A 115 -0.32 27.34 -1.88
CA SER A 115 1.14 27.23 -2.01
C SER A 115 1.80 28.54 -2.50
N VAL A 116 1.18 29.23 -3.43
CA VAL A 116 1.68 30.52 -3.92
C VAL A 116 1.58 31.57 -2.83
N MET A 117 0.43 31.65 -2.15
CA MET A 117 0.19 32.63 -1.09
C MET A 117 1.12 32.42 0.10
N ASP A 118 1.28 31.21 0.57
CA ASP A 118 2.20 30.89 1.67
C ASP A 118 3.66 31.21 1.31
N THR A 119 4.07 30.92 0.05
CA THR A 119 5.38 31.34 -0.47
C THR A 119 5.50 32.87 -0.40
N CYS A 120 4.47 33.62 -0.83
CA CYS A 120 4.48 35.09 -0.83
C CYS A 120 4.55 35.69 0.59
N LYS A 121 3.82 35.13 1.55
CA LYS A 121 3.89 35.54 2.97
C LYS A 121 5.34 35.42 3.48
N MET A 122 5.99 34.29 3.20
CA MET A 122 7.36 34.06 3.63
C MET A 122 8.38 34.87 2.84
N ILE A 123 8.17 35.14 1.54
CA ILE A 123 8.98 36.11 0.77
C ILE A 123 8.88 37.51 1.39
N GLY A 124 7.65 37.93 1.71
CA GLY A 124 7.39 39.25 2.31
C GLY A 124 8.08 39.41 3.67
N ALA A 125 8.04 38.37 4.49
CA ALA A 125 8.75 38.35 5.79
C ALA A 125 10.27 38.33 5.59
N GLY A 126 10.76 37.46 4.70
CA GLY A 126 12.19 37.33 4.41
C GLY A 126 12.82 38.58 3.78
N ALA A 127 12.08 39.32 2.94
CA ALA A 127 12.53 40.57 2.36
C ALA A 127 12.72 41.69 3.43
N LYS A 128 11.94 41.65 4.49
CA LYS A 128 12.10 42.56 5.64
C LYS A 128 13.19 42.14 6.63
N MET A 129 13.63 40.90 6.53
CA MET A 129 14.70 40.31 7.37
C MET A 129 15.83 39.70 6.49
N PRO A 130 16.45 40.46 5.58
CA PRO A 130 17.35 39.93 4.58
C PRO A 130 18.63 39.33 5.15
N HIS A 131 18.96 39.61 6.38
CA HIS A 131 20.15 39.11 7.09
C HIS A 131 19.95 37.72 7.72
N LEU A 132 18.69 37.23 7.76
CA LEU A 132 18.37 35.91 8.31
C LEU A 132 18.13 34.92 7.17
N PRO A 133 18.66 33.67 7.25
CA PRO A 133 18.32 32.64 6.27
C PRO A 133 16.85 32.20 6.45
N ILE A 134 16.15 31.85 5.38
CA ILE A 134 14.73 31.46 5.42
C ILE A 134 14.46 30.37 6.46
N LYS A 135 15.34 29.37 6.58
CA LYS A 135 15.18 28.33 7.62
C LYS A 135 15.11 28.85 9.06
N ALA A 136 15.74 29.97 9.34
CA ALA A 136 15.68 30.60 10.66
C ALA A 136 14.36 31.35 10.89
N LEU A 137 13.56 31.58 9.85
CA LEU A 137 12.24 32.18 9.89
C LEU A 137 11.12 31.17 10.12
N LEU A 138 11.39 29.88 10.04
CA LEU A 138 10.41 28.80 10.26
C LEU A 138 10.16 28.58 11.76
N LEU A 139 9.64 29.60 12.42
CA LEU A 139 9.26 29.58 13.83
C LEU A 139 7.75 29.41 13.95
N LYS A 140 7.28 28.69 15.00
CA LYS A 140 5.84 28.57 15.25
C LYS A 140 5.12 29.95 15.29
N PHE A 141 5.77 30.97 15.85
CA PHE A 141 5.33 32.36 15.82
C PHE A 141 6.51 33.21 15.34
N LEU A 142 6.35 33.86 14.18
CA LEU A 142 7.37 34.73 13.58
C LEU A 142 6.96 36.20 13.71
N PRO A 143 7.53 36.99 14.66
CA PRO A 143 7.32 38.42 14.71
C PRO A 143 8.10 39.13 13.60
N VAL A 144 7.40 39.79 12.70
CA VAL A 144 7.98 40.60 11.63
C VAL A 144 7.91 42.08 12.04
N ARG A 145 9.00 42.58 12.56
CA ARG A 145 9.03 43.97 13.04
C ARG A 145 8.82 44.96 11.89
N GLY A 146 7.79 45.81 11.99
CA GLY A 146 7.40 46.74 10.93
C GLY A 146 6.57 46.12 9.81
N GLY A 147 6.09 44.90 10.01
CA GLY A 147 5.25 44.15 9.07
C GLY A 147 6.02 43.54 7.91
N THR A 148 5.37 42.60 7.18
CA THR A 148 5.90 42.08 5.92
C THR A 148 5.87 43.11 4.82
N LEU A 149 6.44 42.81 3.64
CA LEU A 149 6.06 43.58 2.45
C LEU A 149 4.54 43.52 2.27
N PRO A 150 3.91 44.63 1.79
CA PRO A 150 2.50 44.58 1.40
C PRO A 150 2.20 43.47 0.41
N ILE A 151 1.06 42.77 0.59
CA ILE A 151 0.64 41.69 -0.28
C ILE A 151 -0.75 41.97 -0.81
N ILE A 152 -0.95 41.77 -2.11
CA ILE A 152 -2.24 41.72 -2.78
C ILE A 152 -2.47 40.26 -3.16
N ASN A 153 -3.43 39.61 -2.57
CA ASN A 153 -3.74 38.20 -2.84
C ASN A 153 -4.82 38.05 -3.89
N VAL A 154 -4.57 37.17 -4.87
CA VAL A 154 -5.47 36.84 -5.99
C VAL A 154 -5.64 35.33 -6.05
N PRO A 155 -6.58 34.74 -5.27
CA PRO A 155 -6.74 33.30 -5.20
C PRO A 155 -7.23 32.68 -6.51
N SER A 156 -6.61 31.56 -6.90
CA SER A 156 -7.04 30.74 -8.04
C SER A 156 -7.76 29.45 -7.61
N THR A 157 -7.89 29.22 -6.31
CA THR A 157 -8.61 28.10 -5.70
C THR A 157 -9.54 28.61 -4.62
N ALA A 158 -10.70 27.99 -4.46
CA ALA A 158 -11.66 28.33 -3.42
C ALA A 158 -11.67 27.21 -2.36
N GLY A 159 -10.72 27.24 -1.45
CA GLY A 159 -10.56 26.18 -0.42
C GLY A 159 -9.84 26.64 0.82
N THR A 160 -8.55 26.85 0.73
CA THR A 160 -7.66 27.05 1.88
C THR A 160 -7.88 28.34 2.69
N GLY A 161 -8.51 29.37 2.11
CA GLY A 161 -8.60 30.68 2.73
C GLY A 161 -7.24 31.37 2.98
N ALA A 162 -6.19 30.89 2.31
CA ALA A 162 -4.83 31.40 2.52
C ALA A 162 -4.66 32.87 2.17
N GLU A 163 -5.59 33.44 1.43
CA GLU A 163 -5.61 34.84 1.05
C GLU A 163 -5.71 35.81 2.24
N ILE A 164 -6.25 35.35 3.39
CA ILE A 164 -6.35 36.17 4.59
C ILE A 164 -5.71 35.56 5.84
N THR A 165 -5.38 34.23 5.80
CA THR A 165 -4.81 33.58 6.99
C THR A 165 -3.41 34.11 7.34
N VAL A 166 -3.13 34.24 8.65
CA VAL A 166 -1.79 34.63 9.15
C VAL A 166 -0.78 33.48 9.16
N GLY A 167 -1.23 32.27 8.92
CA GLY A 167 -0.40 31.08 8.82
C GLY A 167 0.26 30.95 7.45
N ALA A 168 1.44 30.34 7.41
CA ALA A 168 2.11 29.86 6.20
C ALA A 168 2.73 28.49 6.46
N VAL A 169 2.58 27.55 5.51
CA VAL A 169 3.14 26.19 5.59
C VAL A 169 4.28 26.06 4.59
N VAL A 170 5.48 25.68 5.06
CA VAL A 170 6.67 25.53 4.23
C VAL A 170 7.35 24.21 4.56
N LEU A 171 7.82 23.49 3.55
CA LEU A 171 8.66 22.30 3.70
C LEU A 171 10.08 22.73 4.15
N ASN A 172 10.52 22.20 5.27
CA ASN A 172 11.91 22.42 5.72
C ASN A 172 12.91 21.60 4.88
N GLU A 173 14.21 21.71 5.18
CA GLU A 173 15.29 20.99 4.45
C GLU A 173 15.17 19.47 4.53
N GLN A 174 14.41 18.92 5.47
CA GLN A 174 14.13 17.49 5.67
C GLN A 174 12.83 17.04 4.97
N GLY A 175 12.14 17.94 4.24
CA GLY A 175 10.85 17.64 3.61
C GLY A 175 9.67 17.58 4.58
N VAL A 176 9.83 18.06 5.81
CA VAL A 176 8.76 18.10 6.82
C VAL A 176 8.03 19.43 6.76
N LYS A 177 6.69 19.40 6.81
CA LYS A 177 5.85 20.61 6.84
C LYS A 177 6.07 21.37 8.15
N SER A 178 6.41 22.64 8.04
CA SER A 178 6.57 23.58 9.14
C SER A 178 5.52 24.68 8.99
N SER A 179 4.62 24.78 9.96
CA SER A 179 3.62 25.85 10.02
C SER A 179 4.16 27.02 10.81
N THR A 180 4.10 28.23 10.25
CA THR A 180 4.58 29.47 10.81
C THR A 180 3.44 30.49 10.86
N VAL A 181 3.15 31.05 12.03
CA VAL A 181 2.20 32.19 12.21
C VAL A 181 2.99 33.49 12.15
N LEU A 182 2.66 34.34 11.17
CA LEU A 182 3.33 35.61 10.94
C LEU A 182 2.64 36.74 11.74
N ILE A 183 3.30 37.23 12.78
CA ILE A 183 2.83 38.41 13.55
C ILE A 183 3.31 39.66 12.82
N GLY A 184 2.36 40.43 12.28
CA GLY A 184 2.65 41.58 11.41
C GLY A 184 2.57 41.25 9.93
N LEU A 185 1.79 40.22 9.54
CA LEU A 185 1.44 39.99 8.14
C LEU A 185 0.66 41.20 7.61
N ASN A 186 1.08 41.74 6.46
CA ASN A 186 0.48 42.88 5.82
C ASN A 186 -0.17 42.54 4.49
N VAL A 187 -1.39 41.98 4.54
CA VAL A 187 -2.25 41.78 3.36
C VAL A 187 -3.09 43.07 3.21
N THR A 188 -2.93 43.79 2.13
CA THR A 188 -3.62 45.04 1.87
C THR A 188 -4.92 44.83 1.09
N HIS A 189 -4.93 43.91 0.14
CA HIS A 189 -6.09 43.59 -0.69
C HIS A 189 -6.24 42.11 -0.94
N VAL A 190 -7.49 41.69 -1.04
CA VAL A 190 -7.88 40.38 -1.60
C VAL A 190 -8.74 40.62 -2.83
N VAL A 191 -8.33 40.02 -3.95
CA VAL A 191 -9.04 40.18 -5.23
C VAL A 191 -9.66 38.80 -5.61
N LEU A 192 -10.96 38.66 -5.37
CA LEU A 192 -11.72 37.45 -5.68
C LEU A 192 -12.21 37.47 -7.11
N ASP A 193 -11.50 36.82 -8.00
CA ASP A 193 -11.84 36.71 -9.43
C ASP A 193 -12.38 35.31 -9.74
N SER A 194 -13.70 35.19 -9.93
CA SER A 194 -14.38 33.91 -10.18
C SER A 194 -13.85 33.17 -11.42
N GLU A 195 -13.34 33.91 -12.45
CA GLU A 195 -12.81 33.29 -13.68
C GLU A 195 -11.56 32.44 -13.40
N LEU A 196 -10.76 32.76 -12.39
CA LEU A 196 -9.55 32.02 -12.06
C LEU A 196 -9.81 30.59 -11.55
N THR A 197 -11.02 30.31 -11.12
CA THR A 197 -11.40 28.99 -10.58
C THR A 197 -12.15 28.10 -11.60
N ILE A 198 -12.56 28.64 -12.76
CA ILE A 198 -13.41 27.94 -13.77
C ILE A 198 -12.72 26.67 -14.30
N HIS A 199 -11.42 26.74 -14.60
CA HIS A 199 -10.69 25.64 -15.20
C HIS A 199 -10.04 24.67 -14.20
N ALA A 200 -10.34 24.85 -12.89
CA ALA A 200 -9.92 23.88 -11.88
C ALA A 200 -10.60 22.53 -12.15
N PRO A 201 -9.85 21.42 -12.18
CA PRO A 201 -10.44 20.10 -12.35
C PRO A 201 -11.53 19.82 -11.29
N GLN A 202 -12.60 19.13 -11.70
CA GLN A 202 -13.74 18.85 -10.81
C GLN A 202 -13.33 18.25 -9.46
N LYS A 203 -12.36 17.31 -9.46
CA LYS A 203 -11.83 16.70 -8.23
C LYS A 203 -11.12 17.70 -7.33
N VAL A 204 -10.42 18.67 -7.91
CA VAL A 204 -9.75 19.74 -7.16
C VAL A 204 -10.80 20.69 -6.58
N THR A 205 -11.80 21.07 -7.39
CA THR A 205 -12.92 21.92 -6.95
C THR A 205 -13.66 21.28 -5.77
N ALA A 206 -13.99 20.00 -5.87
CA ALA A 206 -14.65 19.24 -4.81
C ALA A 206 -13.81 19.21 -3.52
N ALA A 207 -12.55 18.81 -3.62
CA ALA A 207 -11.63 18.72 -2.49
C ALA A 207 -11.39 20.09 -1.81
N CYS A 208 -11.22 21.16 -2.59
CA CYS A 208 -11.11 22.53 -2.05
C CYS A 208 -12.42 22.99 -1.38
N GLY A 209 -13.57 22.66 -1.98
CA GLY A 209 -14.88 23.00 -1.38
C GLY A 209 -15.10 22.31 -0.03
N MET A 210 -14.68 21.03 0.10
CA MET A 210 -14.74 20.34 1.41
C MET A 210 -13.77 20.91 2.43
N ASP A 211 -12.59 21.37 2.00
CA ASP A 211 -11.63 22.06 2.85
C ASP A 211 -12.22 23.36 3.41
N ALA A 212 -12.79 24.21 2.53
CA ALA A 212 -13.50 25.41 2.96
C ALA A 212 -14.68 25.10 3.90
N LEU A 213 -15.44 24.04 3.63
CA LEU A 213 -16.54 23.61 4.50
C LEU A 213 -16.02 23.23 5.89
N SER A 214 -14.95 22.45 5.94
CA SER A 214 -14.38 22.04 7.24
C SER A 214 -13.92 23.25 8.05
N HIS A 215 -13.26 24.22 7.42
CA HIS A 215 -12.85 25.47 8.09
C HIS A 215 -14.05 26.21 8.69
N CYS A 216 -15.10 26.38 7.91
CA CYS A 216 -16.31 27.10 8.36
C CYS A 216 -17.06 26.33 9.45
N VAL A 217 -17.21 25.00 9.31
CA VAL A 217 -17.91 24.16 10.32
C VAL A 217 -17.12 24.10 11.61
N GLU A 218 -15.81 23.83 11.53
CA GLU A 218 -14.94 23.75 12.71
C GLU A 218 -14.88 25.09 13.44
N GLY A 219 -14.85 26.20 12.70
CA GLY A 219 -14.99 27.54 13.28
C GLY A 219 -16.32 27.73 14.01
N ALA A 220 -17.43 27.45 13.35
CA ALA A 220 -18.77 27.63 13.92
C ALA A 220 -19.01 26.79 15.19
N VAL A 221 -18.34 25.63 15.32
CA VAL A 221 -18.46 24.75 16.51
C VAL A 221 -17.33 24.94 17.51
N SER A 222 -16.35 25.80 17.24
CA SER A 222 -15.22 26.07 18.14
C SER A 222 -15.69 26.54 19.52
N ASP A 223 -14.87 26.25 20.53
CA ASP A 223 -15.04 26.79 21.91
C ASP A 223 -14.29 28.13 22.10
N THR A 224 -13.74 28.68 21.02
CA THR A 224 -13.09 30.02 21.06
C THR A 224 -14.16 31.09 21.21
N ASP A 225 -13.94 32.00 22.16
CA ASP A 225 -14.81 33.13 22.38
C ASP A 225 -14.51 34.21 21.33
N VAL A 226 -15.44 34.46 20.41
CA VAL A 226 -15.32 35.40 19.28
C VAL A 226 -16.48 36.33 19.23
N ASP A 227 -16.34 37.41 18.50
CA ASP A 227 -17.45 38.35 18.33
C ASP A 227 -18.55 37.78 17.40
N GLU A 228 -19.70 38.46 17.39
CA GLU A 228 -20.89 37.98 16.66
C GLU A 228 -20.68 38.00 15.12
N GLU A 229 -19.82 38.89 14.63
CA GLU A 229 -19.56 39.06 13.21
C GLU A 229 -18.72 37.88 12.68
N ASP A 230 -17.64 37.51 13.38
CA ASP A 230 -16.81 36.36 13.05
C ASP A 230 -17.60 35.05 13.14
N ALA A 231 -18.44 34.88 14.16
CA ALA A 231 -19.32 33.71 14.28
C ALA A 231 -20.31 33.63 13.11
N LYS A 232 -20.88 34.72 12.65
CA LYS A 232 -21.76 34.80 11.48
C LYS A 232 -21.03 34.50 10.19
N MET A 233 -19.80 35.01 10.03
CA MET A 233 -18.98 34.71 8.85
C MET A 233 -18.78 33.20 8.66
N SER A 234 -18.48 32.46 9.73
CA SER A 234 -18.33 31.01 9.70
C SER A 234 -19.62 30.33 9.27
N MET A 235 -20.77 30.72 9.81
CA MET A 235 -22.07 30.16 9.44
C MET A 235 -22.47 30.51 8.00
N GLU A 236 -22.21 31.73 7.53
CA GLU A 236 -22.48 32.16 6.16
C GLU A 236 -21.59 31.40 5.18
N GLY A 237 -20.34 31.12 5.53
CA GLY A 237 -19.44 30.26 4.74
C GLY A 237 -20.03 28.88 4.51
N VAL A 238 -20.54 28.24 5.56
CA VAL A 238 -21.23 26.93 5.45
C VAL A 238 -22.41 27.03 4.48
N LYS A 239 -23.26 28.03 4.65
CA LYS A 239 -24.44 28.25 3.80
C LYS A 239 -24.06 28.45 2.33
N LEU A 240 -23.06 29.28 2.05
CA LEU A 240 -22.58 29.51 0.69
C LEU A 240 -22.05 28.23 0.03
N ILE A 241 -21.34 27.39 0.78
CA ILE A 241 -20.81 26.13 0.25
C ILE A 241 -21.93 25.17 -0.07
N LEU A 242 -22.89 24.96 0.85
CA LEU A 242 -24.03 24.09 0.62
C LEU A 242 -24.86 24.52 -0.60
N GLN A 243 -24.96 25.82 -0.87
CA GLN A 243 -25.69 26.37 -2.01
C GLN A 243 -24.92 26.31 -3.33
N ASN A 244 -23.62 26.59 -3.30
CA ASN A 244 -22.85 26.83 -4.50
C ASN A 244 -22.01 25.64 -4.97
N LEU A 245 -21.47 24.82 -4.05
CA LEU A 245 -20.60 23.73 -4.44
C LEU A 245 -21.26 22.68 -5.35
N PRO A 246 -22.52 22.23 -5.09
CA PRO A 246 -23.21 21.33 -6.01
C PRO A 246 -23.39 21.94 -7.39
N THR A 247 -23.66 23.25 -7.45
CA THR A 247 -23.80 23.99 -8.72
C THR A 247 -22.48 24.02 -9.48
N VAL A 248 -21.38 24.36 -8.80
CA VAL A 248 -20.05 24.42 -9.43
C VAL A 248 -19.57 23.06 -9.93
N ILE A 249 -19.96 21.98 -9.26
CA ILE A 249 -19.65 20.61 -9.71
C ILE A 249 -20.42 20.24 -10.99
N LYS A 250 -21.71 20.61 -11.08
CA LYS A 250 -22.59 20.32 -12.22
C LYS A 250 -22.39 21.31 -13.38
N GLU A 251 -22.13 22.58 -13.04
CA GLU A 251 -21.99 23.70 -13.97
C GLU A 251 -20.67 24.43 -13.70
N PRO A 252 -19.52 23.90 -14.16
CA PRO A 252 -18.21 24.45 -13.81
C PRO A 252 -17.96 25.90 -14.22
N GLU A 253 -18.70 26.40 -15.22
CA GLU A 253 -18.59 27.77 -15.76
C GLU A 253 -19.57 28.75 -15.09
N ASN A 254 -20.33 28.35 -14.08
CA ASN A 254 -21.27 29.22 -13.38
C ASN A 254 -20.50 30.24 -12.51
N ILE A 255 -20.35 31.44 -13.04
CA ILE A 255 -19.55 32.53 -12.47
C ILE A 255 -20.04 32.96 -11.07
N GLU A 256 -21.34 33.04 -10.87
CA GLU A 256 -21.91 33.44 -9.59
C GLU A 256 -21.68 32.39 -8.50
N ALA A 257 -21.87 31.13 -8.84
CA ALA A 257 -21.57 30.03 -7.92
C ALA A 257 -20.06 29.94 -7.61
N ARG A 258 -19.19 30.17 -8.59
CA ARG A 258 -17.74 30.27 -8.38
C ARG A 258 -17.37 31.40 -7.43
N LEU A 259 -17.99 32.58 -7.60
CA LEU A 259 -17.76 33.72 -6.71
C LEU A 259 -18.26 33.42 -5.29
N GLY A 260 -19.43 32.77 -5.17
CA GLY A 260 -19.94 32.29 -3.89
C GLY A 260 -18.93 31.35 -3.17
N MET A 261 -18.30 30.44 -3.90
CA MET A 261 -17.25 29.57 -3.35
C MET A 261 -15.98 30.33 -2.95
N CYS A 262 -15.55 31.35 -3.70
CA CYS A 262 -14.42 32.21 -3.32
C CYS A 262 -14.70 32.96 -2.01
N ARG A 263 -15.89 33.53 -1.86
CA ARG A 263 -16.32 34.17 -0.60
C ARG A 263 -16.31 33.21 0.57
N ALA A 264 -16.87 32.02 0.37
CA ALA A 264 -16.94 30.98 1.39
C ALA A 264 -15.53 30.52 1.83
N ALA A 265 -14.59 30.35 0.90
CA ALA A 265 -13.21 30.02 1.22
C ALA A 265 -12.53 31.14 2.05
N MET A 266 -12.78 32.40 1.70
CA MET A 266 -12.28 33.53 2.48
C MET A 266 -12.89 33.54 3.89
N TYR A 267 -14.17 33.25 4.07
CA TYR A 267 -14.81 33.15 5.40
C TYR A 267 -14.23 31.99 6.20
N GLY A 268 -13.91 30.85 5.53
CA GLY A 268 -13.16 29.75 6.15
C GLY A 268 -11.78 30.18 6.63
N GLY A 269 -11.07 31.01 5.84
CA GLY A 269 -9.79 31.59 6.24
C GLY A 269 -9.92 32.53 7.46
N ASN A 270 -11.02 33.32 7.54
CA ASN A 270 -11.33 34.11 8.73
C ASN A 270 -11.59 33.20 9.94
N ALA A 271 -12.34 32.13 9.78
CA ALA A 271 -12.60 31.18 10.86
C ALA A 271 -11.29 30.56 11.40
N ILE A 272 -10.31 30.24 10.54
CA ILE A 272 -8.99 29.78 10.99
C ILE A 272 -8.28 30.86 11.81
N ASN A 273 -8.34 32.13 11.39
CA ASN A 273 -7.68 33.21 12.06
C ASN A 273 -8.29 33.55 13.45
N THR A 274 -9.60 33.42 13.59
CA THR A 274 -10.34 33.88 14.78
C THR A 274 -10.78 32.72 15.68
N GLN A 275 -11.13 31.59 15.12
CA GLN A 275 -11.71 30.44 15.82
C GLN A 275 -10.81 29.20 15.81
N LEU A 276 -9.75 29.20 14.98
CA LEU A 276 -8.87 28.08 14.68
C LEU A 276 -9.57 26.95 13.90
N ALA A 277 -8.80 26.09 13.29
CA ALA A 277 -9.28 24.82 12.78
C ALA A 277 -9.57 23.86 13.95
N GLY A 278 -10.13 22.71 13.66
CA GLY A 278 -10.52 21.73 14.66
C GLY A 278 -9.91 20.35 14.44
N TYR A 279 -10.64 19.33 14.85
CA TYR A 279 -10.11 17.97 14.83
C TYR A 279 -10.15 17.30 13.45
N VAL A 280 -11.01 17.73 12.52
CA VAL A 280 -10.92 17.28 11.13
C VAL A 280 -9.51 17.52 10.59
N HIS A 281 -8.97 18.72 10.85
CA HIS A 281 -7.61 19.09 10.46
C HIS A 281 -6.53 18.32 11.22
N ALA A 282 -6.68 18.08 12.53
CA ALA A 282 -5.71 17.30 13.30
C ALA A 282 -5.56 15.87 12.75
N PHE A 283 -6.66 15.23 12.39
CA PHE A 283 -6.65 13.93 11.76
C PHE A 283 -6.11 13.98 10.32
N ALA A 284 -6.62 14.93 9.52
CA ALA A 284 -6.24 15.05 8.11
C ALA A 284 -4.75 15.37 7.92
N HIS A 285 -4.14 16.19 8.76
CA HIS A 285 -2.70 16.46 8.72
C HIS A 285 -1.87 15.20 8.98
N SER A 286 -2.23 14.47 10.04
CA SER A 286 -1.51 13.24 10.42
C SER A 286 -1.65 12.14 9.36
N ILE A 287 -2.87 11.89 8.87
CA ILE A 287 -3.17 10.90 7.85
C ILE A 287 -2.57 11.33 6.50
N GLY A 288 -2.73 12.60 6.12
CA GLY A 288 -2.15 13.15 4.89
C GLY A 288 -0.64 13.03 4.84
N ALA A 289 0.05 13.30 5.96
CA ALA A 289 1.50 13.14 6.06
C ALA A 289 1.93 11.67 5.95
N LYS A 290 1.22 10.76 6.64
CA LYS A 290 1.55 9.32 6.66
C LYS A 290 1.34 8.65 5.31
N TYR A 291 0.26 8.97 4.62
CA TYR A 291 -0.16 8.28 3.37
C TYR A 291 0.03 9.13 2.12
N HIS A 292 0.65 10.30 2.22
CA HIS A 292 0.86 11.23 1.12
C HIS A 292 -0.43 11.60 0.38
N LEU A 293 -1.54 11.78 1.13
CA LEU A 293 -2.81 12.19 0.55
C LEU A 293 -2.83 13.69 0.27
N PRO A 294 -3.46 14.14 -0.83
CA PRO A 294 -3.78 15.53 -1.01
C PRO A 294 -4.64 16.04 0.15
N HIS A 295 -4.37 17.25 0.64
CA HIS A 295 -5.00 17.80 1.86
C HIS A 295 -6.52 17.72 1.85
N GLY A 296 -7.18 18.24 0.81
CA GLY A 296 -8.64 18.21 0.73
C GLY A 296 -9.24 16.79 0.62
N VAL A 297 -8.48 15.79 0.18
CA VAL A 297 -8.90 14.38 0.21
C VAL A 297 -8.83 13.84 1.64
N ALA A 298 -7.78 14.16 2.37
CA ALA A 298 -7.64 13.78 3.78
C ALA A 298 -8.71 14.45 4.66
N ILE A 299 -9.03 15.73 4.40
CA ILE A 299 -10.14 16.45 5.01
C ILE A 299 -11.47 15.74 4.73
N SER A 300 -11.77 15.42 3.46
CA SER A 300 -13.02 14.76 3.08
C SER A 300 -13.17 13.39 3.75
N LEU A 301 -12.08 12.65 3.88
CA LEU A 301 -12.07 11.35 4.56
C LEU A 301 -12.43 11.48 6.04
N MET A 302 -11.99 12.53 6.71
CA MET A 302 -12.14 12.70 8.16
C MET A 302 -13.34 13.57 8.57
N LEU A 303 -13.97 14.29 7.64
CA LEU A 303 -15.03 15.26 7.95
C LEU A 303 -16.18 14.59 8.71
N MET A 304 -16.89 13.65 8.08
CA MET A 304 -18.04 13.01 8.73
C MET A 304 -17.70 12.22 10.00
N PRO A 305 -16.62 11.39 10.03
CA PRO A 305 -16.24 10.70 11.26
C PRO A 305 -16.04 11.61 12.47
N VAL A 306 -15.46 12.77 12.27
CA VAL A 306 -15.23 13.75 13.35
C VAL A 306 -16.52 14.48 13.73
N LEU A 307 -17.32 14.93 12.75
CA LEU A 307 -18.60 15.60 13.03
C LEU A 307 -19.56 14.68 13.79
N GLU A 308 -19.67 13.40 13.38
CA GLU A 308 -20.48 12.39 14.06
C GLU A 308 -19.99 12.14 15.50
N PHE A 309 -18.69 12.03 15.70
CA PHE A 309 -18.12 11.87 17.04
C PHE A 309 -18.44 13.03 17.96
N GLN A 310 -18.48 14.26 17.43
CA GLN A 310 -18.75 15.48 18.20
C GLN A 310 -20.26 15.79 18.34
N LYS A 311 -21.15 15.02 17.69
CA LYS A 311 -22.57 15.32 17.55
C LYS A 311 -23.25 15.67 18.88
N ASP A 312 -23.07 14.87 19.92
CA ASP A 312 -23.76 15.06 21.18
C ASP A 312 -23.33 16.36 21.89
N VAL A 313 -22.03 16.70 21.80
CA VAL A 313 -21.49 17.92 22.41
C VAL A 313 -21.83 19.15 21.57
N CYS A 314 -21.88 19.01 20.25
CA CYS A 314 -22.15 20.10 19.31
C CYS A 314 -23.63 20.22 18.92
N LEU A 315 -24.53 19.46 19.55
CA LEU A 315 -25.93 19.35 19.14
C LEU A 315 -26.59 20.70 18.86
N GLY A 316 -26.54 21.62 19.81
CA GLY A 316 -27.13 22.98 19.66
C GLY A 316 -26.44 23.82 18.60
N LYS A 317 -25.12 23.64 18.39
CA LYS A 317 -24.37 24.37 17.35
C LYS A 317 -24.72 23.85 15.95
N TYR A 318 -24.85 22.51 15.78
CA TYR A 318 -25.31 21.92 14.51
C TYR A 318 -26.77 22.29 14.20
N ALA A 319 -27.64 22.33 15.23
CA ALA A 319 -29.01 22.78 15.06
C ALA A 319 -29.07 24.26 14.63
N ALA A 320 -28.23 25.11 15.21
CA ALA A 320 -28.13 26.52 14.81
C ALA A 320 -27.63 26.66 13.35
N LEU A 321 -26.65 25.86 12.93
CA LEU A 321 -26.19 25.82 11.54
C LEU A 321 -27.30 25.36 10.59
N ALA A 322 -28.07 24.34 10.96
CA ALA A 322 -29.19 23.87 10.16
C ALA A 322 -30.23 24.97 9.92
N ARG A 323 -30.63 25.71 11.00
CA ARG A 323 -31.59 26.78 10.89
C ARG A 323 -31.03 27.95 10.07
N TYR A 324 -29.80 28.35 10.32
CA TYR A 324 -29.12 29.43 9.59
C TYR A 324 -29.01 29.16 8.09
N CYS A 325 -28.71 27.93 7.74
CA CYS A 325 -28.64 27.47 6.34
C CYS A 325 -30.02 27.25 5.69
N GLY A 326 -31.10 27.32 6.47
CA GLY A 326 -32.45 27.07 5.98
C GLY A 326 -32.76 25.60 5.74
N LEU A 327 -32.01 24.69 6.36
CA LEU A 327 -32.22 23.26 6.31
C LEU A 327 -33.30 22.78 7.29
N ALA A 328 -33.46 23.51 8.40
CA ALA A 328 -34.46 23.25 9.44
C ALA A 328 -35.27 24.51 9.73
N ALA A 329 -36.53 24.35 10.13
CA ALA A 329 -37.35 25.43 10.63
C ALA A 329 -36.94 25.83 12.07
N GLU A 330 -37.26 27.06 12.48
CA GLU A 330 -36.93 27.57 13.83
C GLU A 330 -37.50 26.70 14.96
N GLU A 331 -38.65 26.08 14.72
CA GLU A 331 -39.36 25.24 15.70
C GLU A 331 -38.93 23.77 15.69
N THR A 332 -38.02 23.36 14.79
CA THR A 332 -37.51 21.98 14.73
C THR A 332 -36.68 21.69 15.98
N GLU A 333 -36.91 20.54 16.62
CA GLU A 333 -36.13 20.08 17.76
C GLU A 333 -34.62 20.02 17.41
N ASP A 334 -33.76 20.36 18.35
CA ASP A 334 -32.30 20.43 18.10
C ASP A 334 -31.71 19.12 17.60
N THR A 335 -32.22 18.00 18.07
CA THR A 335 -31.79 16.67 17.62
C THR A 335 -32.06 16.44 16.14
N ASP A 336 -33.27 16.81 15.68
CA ASP A 336 -33.68 16.64 14.28
C ASP A 336 -33.01 17.69 13.38
N ALA A 337 -32.87 18.93 13.86
CA ALA A 337 -32.17 19.98 13.12
C ALA A 337 -30.68 19.64 12.94
N ALA A 338 -30.00 19.15 13.97
CA ALA A 338 -28.61 18.70 13.88
C ALA A 338 -28.43 17.53 12.91
N GLU A 339 -29.36 16.56 12.90
CA GLU A 339 -29.31 15.46 11.93
C GLU A 339 -29.54 15.94 10.50
N GLN A 340 -30.45 16.89 10.27
CA GLN A 340 -30.66 17.51 8.96
C GLN A 340 -29.39 18.21 8.46
N PHE A 341 -28.62 18.87 9.35
CA PHE A 341 -27.33 19.45 8.99
C PHE A 341 -26.32 18.39 8.58
N LEU A 342 -26.15 17.34 9.40
CA LEU A 342 -25.21 16.27 9.11
C LEU A 342 -25.59 15.52 7.82
N GLN A 343 -26.91 15.35 7.58
CA GLN A 343 -27.40 14.73 6.35
C GLN A 343 -27.10 15.59 5.12
N ALA A 344 -27.25 16.92 5.22
CA ALA A 344 -26.91 17.84 4.13
C ALA A 344 -25.40 17.77 3.78
N VAL A 345 -24.53 17.60 4.79
CA VAL A 345 -23.08 17.42 4.56
C VAL A 345 -22.82 16.08 3.86
N ARG A 346 -23.49 14.98 4.26
CA ARG A 346 -23.36 13.67 3.57
C ARG A 346 -23.80 13.73 2.11
N GLU A 347 -24.94 14.39 1.85
CA GLU A 347 -25.46 14.59 0.49
C GLU A 347 -24.52 15.41 -0.36
N LEU A 348 -23.96 16.49 0.20
CA LEU A 348 -22.94 17.29 -0.48
C LEU A 348 -21.70 16.47 -0.84
N MET A 349 -21.22 15.63 0.08
CA MET A 349 -20.09 14.73 -0.19
C MET A 349 -20.41 13.75 -1.32
N ALA A 350 -21.61 13.18 -1.35
CA ALA A 350 -22.07 12.29 -2.41
C ALA A 350 -22.18 13.02 -3.77
N ASP A 351 -22.77 14.22 -3.80
CA ASP A 351 -22.83 15.07 -5.01
C ASP A 351 -21.44 15.42 -5.57
N CYS A 352 -20.43 15.50 -4.70
CA CYS A 352 -19.03 15.74 -5.06
C CYS A 352 -18.26 14.45 -5.41
N GLY A 353 -18.84 13.26 -5.25
CA GLY A 353 -18.17 11.97 -5.43
C GLY A 353 -17.07 11.70 -4.39
N LEU A 354 -17.23 12.23 -3.19
CA LEU A 354 -16.29 12.12 -2.07
C LEU A 354 -16.82 11.28 -0.89
N ASP A 355 -17.99 10.67 -1.06
CA ASP A 355 -18.63 9.76 -0.10
C ASP A 355 -17.97 8.36 -0.08
N SER A 356 -17.29 7.98 -1.16
CA SER A 356 -16.71 6.66 -1.39
C SER A 356 -15.18 6.68 -1.53
N ILE A 357 -14.52 7.60 -0.83
CA ILE A 357 -13.05 7.65 -0.80
C ILE A 357 -12.51 6.37 -0.17
N ALA A 358 -11.72 5.62 -0.94
CA ALA A 358 -11.01 4.47 -0.40
C ALA A 358 -10.00 4.93 0.66
N SER A 359 -10.25 4.58 1.91
CA SER A 359 -9.36 4.94 3.00
C SER A 359 -8.07 4.12 2.95
N PRO A 360 -6.90 4.76 3.01
CA PRO A 360 -5.62 4.06 3.13
C PRO A 360 -5.27 3.72 4.58
N VAL A 361 -6.09 4.16 5.56
CA VAL A 361 -5.80 4.01 6.98
C VAL A 361 -5.73 2.54 7.34
N ARG A 362 -4.59 2.13 7.89
CA ARG A 362 -4.36 0.76 8.35
C ARG A 362 -4.34 0.76 9.87
N LEU A 363 -4.86 -0.30 10.43
CA LEU A 363 -4.96 -0.40 11.88
C LEU A 363 -3.58 -0.53 12.57
N CYS A 364 -2.57 -1.13 11.89
CA CYS A 364 -1.19 -1.16 12.40
C CYS A 364 -0.60 0.25 12.57
N ASP A 365 -1.05 1.21 11.78
CA ASP A 365 -0.58 2.59 11.85
C ASP A 365 -1.25 3.39 12.99
N HIS A 366 -2.29 2.85 13.65
CA HIS A 366 -2.93 3.52 14.78
C HIS A 366 -1.95 3.82 15.92
N SER A 367 -0.99 2.94 16.18
CA SER A 367 0.05 3.16 17.21
C SER A 367 0.93 4.38 16.94
N GLU A 368 1.13 4.73 15.67
CA GLU A 368 1.85 5.92 15.24
C GLU A 368 0.92 7.14 15.06
N LEU A 369 -0.25 6.94 14.45
CA LEU A 369 -1.21 8.01 14.19
C LEU A 369 -1.81 8.61 15.47
N ILE A 370 -2.15 7.76 16.46
CA ILE A 370 -2.75 8.24 17.71
C ILE A 370 -1.88 9.28 18.41
N PRO A 371 -0.57 9.05 18.67
CA PRO A 371 0.26 10.09 19.29
C PRO A 371 0.48 11.31 18.38
N MET A 372 0.52 11.16 17.06
CA MET A 372 0.63 12.29 16.12
C MET A 372 -0.61 13.17 16.20
N ILE A 373 -1.81 12.59 16.05
CA ILE A 373 -3.09 13.30 16.15
C ILE A 373 -3.26 13.92 17.53
N ALA A 374 -2.90 13.21 18.59
CA ALA A 374 -2.94 13.70 19.95
C ALA A 374 -2.04 14.92 20.17
N ALA A 375 -0.86 14.94 19.55
CA ALA A 375 0.06 16.07 19.61
C ALA A 375 -0.44 17.26 18.80
N ASP A 376 -1.02 17.03 17.62
CA ASP A 376 -1.55 18.09 16.77
C ASP A 376 -2.84 18.70 17.34
N SER A 377 -3.71 17.88 17.94
CA SER A 377 -4.98 18.33 18.55
C SER A 377 -4.82 19.41 19.63
N ILE A 378 -3.63 19.56 20.21
CA ILE A 378 -3.31 20.61 21.19
C ILE A 378 -3.34 22.02 20.57
N ASN A 379 -3.16 22.11 19.26
CA ASN A 379 -3.08 23.38 18.54
C ASN A 379 -4.46 23.98 18.23
N TYR A 380 -5.54 23.24 18.46
CA TYR A 380 -6.90 23.64 18.08
C TYR A 380 -7.83 23.85 19.27
N SER A 381 -8.82 24.70 19.09
CA SER A 381 -9.86 24.98 20.07
C SER A 381 -11.14 24.25 19.67
N ALA A 382 -11.28 23.02 20.12
CA ALA A 382 -12.43 22.19 19.79
C ALA A 382 -13.37 22.00 20.98
N PRO A 383 -14.65 21.67 20.76
CA PRO A 383 -15.67 21.60 21.81
C PRO A 383 -15.47 20.45 22.81
N VAL A 384 -14.61 19.50 22.50
CA VAL A 384 -14.29 18.34 23.34
C VAL A 384 -12.79 18.07 23.34
N THR A 385 -12.24 17.59 24.45
CA THR A 385 -10.83 17.17 24.51
C THR A 385 -10.74 15.68 24.18
N LEU A 386 -10.01 15.32 23.11
CA LEU A 386 -9.83 13.92 22.71
C LEU A 386 -8.91 13.14 23.67
N SER A 387 -9.35 11.98 24.12
CA SER A 387 -8.47 10.97 24.67
C SER A 387 -7.83 10.12 23.55
N ASN A 388 -6.83 9.31 23.89
CA ASN A 388 -6.28 8.36 22.90
C ASN A 388 -7.31 7.31 22.48
N SER A 389 -8.27 6.98 23.37
CA SER A 389 -9.38 6.07 23.04
C SER A 389 -10.34 6.69 22.04
N ASP A 390 -10.62 7.99 22.17
CA ASP A 390 -11.50 8.71 21.23
C ASP A 390 -10.85 8.81 19.85
N ILE A 391 -9.55 9.13 19.81
CA ILE A 391 -8.78 9.15 18.56
C ILE A 391 -8.83 7.78 17.89
N LYS A 392 -8.63 6.71 18.66
CA LYS A 392 -8.73 5.34 18.15
C LYS A 392 -10.12 5.06 17.60
N GLN A 393 -11.17 5.41 18.32
CA GLN A 393 -12.56 5.22 17.88
C GLN A 393 -12.85 5.90 16.54
N ILE A 394 -12.39 7.14 16.35
CA ILE A 394 -12.55 7.87 15.09
C ILE A 394 -11.73 7.22 13.96
N LEU A 395 -10.49 6.80 14.23
CA LEU A 395 -9.68 6.07 13.26
C LEU A 395 -10.31 4.73 12.86
N ASP A 396 -10.92 4.02 13.80
CA ASP A 396 -11.61 2.75 13.54
C ASP A 396 -12.76 2.94 12.53
N ILE A 397 -13.41 4.13 12.48
CA ILE A 397 -14.47 4.43 11.49
C ILE A 397 -13.92 4.44 10.06
N VAL A 398 -12.76 5.04 9.85
CA VAL A 398 -12.14 5.17 8.53
C VAL A 398 -11.21 4.01 8.18
N THR A 399 -10.97 3.09 9.11
CA THR A 399 -10.23 1.87 8.82
C THR A 399 -11.13 0.93 8.02
N PRO A 400 -10.69 0.40 6.85
CA PRO A 400 -11.51 -0.50 6.02
C PRO A 400 -12.07 -1.69 6.77
N VAL A 401 -13.29 -2.11 6.42
CA VAL A 401 -14.05 -3.17 7.12
C VAL A 401 -13.32 -4.51 7.13
N ASP A 402 -12.62 -4.83 6.05
CA ASP A 402 -11.75 -6.02 5.94
C ASP A 402 -10.59 -6.02 6.95
N GLN A 403 -10.30 -4.88 7.55
CA GLN A 403 -9.32 -4.70 8.62
C GLN A 403 -9.96 -4.59 10.02
N ARG A 404 -11.30 -4.46 10.10
CA ARG A 404 -12.03 -4.32 11.38
C ARG A 404 -12.66 -5.59 11.87
N ASP A 405 -12.96 -6.54 10.96
CA ASP A 405 -13.80 -7.69 11.32
C ASP A 405 -13.13 -8.62 12.33
N GLY A 406 -13.67 -8.56 13.51
CA GLY A 406 -13.93 -9.58 14.54
C GLY A 406 -12.84 -10.53 14.98
N THR A 407 -11.72 -10.59 14.29
CA THR A 407 -10.60 -11.49 14.57
C THR A 407 -9.30 -10.71 14.60
N TYR A 408 -9.35 -9.62 15.35
CA TYR A 408 -8.25 -8.71 15.51
C TYR A 408 -7.29 -9.23 16.57
N PHE A 409 -6.09 -9.60 16.14
CA PHE A 409 -5.01 -9.91 17.06
C PHE A 409 -4.22 -8.64 17.35
N SER A 410 -4.16 -8.24 18.60
CA SER A 410 -3.19 -7.27 19.09
C SER A 410 -1.79 -7.86 19.05
N GLU A 411 -0.75 -7.01 18.99
CA GLU A 411 0.63 -7.47 19.09
C GLU A 411 0.89 -8.32 20.36
N SER A 412 0.23 -7.97 21.47
CA SER A 412 0.31 -8.74 22.73
C SER A 412 -0.27 -10.14 22.57
N GLU A 413 -1.43 -10.29 21.93
CA GLU A 413 -2.04 -11.61 21.71
C GLU A 413 -1.19 -12.50 20.80
N ILE A 414 -0.60 -11.91 19.74
CA ILE A 414 0.32 -12.63 18.86
C ILE A 414 1.55 -13.09 19.64
N ASN A 415 2.11 -12.22 20.49
CA ASN A 415 3.24 -12.56 21.34
C ASN A 415 2.91 -13.69 22.30
N ASP A 416 1.73 -13.67 22.93
CA ASP A 416 1.26 -14.72 23.84
C ASP A 416 1.10 -16.07 23.12
N ILE A 417 0.58 -16.07 21.88
CA ILE A 417 0.49 -17.26 21.02
C ILE A 417 1.89 -17.82 20.75
N VAL A 418 2.83 -16.99 20.31
CA VAL A 418 4.20 -17.42 20.01
C VAL A 418 4.89 -17.94 21.28
N ALA A 419 4.69 -17.29 22.44
CA ALA A 419 5.22 -17.73 23.72
C ALA A 419 4.63 -19.09 24.16
N ALA A 420 3.33 -19.30 23.99
CA ALA A 420 2.68 -20.57 24.29
C ALA A 420 3.22 -21.70 23.38
N GLN A 421 3.35 -21.46 22.09
CA GLN A 421 3.93 -22.42 21.15
C GLN A 421 5.39 -22.72 21.48
N ARG A 422 6.19 -21.72 21.86
CA ARG A 422 7.57 -21.93 22.29
C ARG A 422 7.67 -22.76 23.56
N LYS A 423 6.77 -22.57 24.52
CA LYS A 423 6.67 -23.39 25.72
C LYS A 423 6.29 -24.83 25.38
N PHE A 424 5.32 -25.03 24.48
CA PHE A 424 4.90 -26.36 24.02
C PHE A 424 6.04 -27.08 23.30
N PHE A 425 6.72 -26.41 22.37
CA PHE A 425 7.89 -26.98 21.69
C PHE A 425 8.98 -27.42 22.69
N ARG A 426 9.28 -26.59 23.68
CA ARG A 426 10.31 -26.91 24.72
C ARG A 426 9.94 -28.08 25.60
N SER A 427 8.68 -28.49 25.68
CA SER A 427 8.26 -29.70 26.40
C SER A 427 8.84 -30.97 25.76
N GLY A 428 9.24 -30.90 24.48
CA GLY A 428 9.74 -32.02 23.72
C GLY A 428 8.66 -32.98 23.20
N GLU A 429 7.37 -32.66 23.37
CA GLU A 429 6.28 -33.51 22.95
C GLU A 429 6.26 -33.72 21.41
N THR A 430 6.71 -32.72 20.63
CA THR A 430 6.80 -32.79 19.16
C THR A 430 7.97 -33.65 18.64
N LEU A 431 8.92 -34.06 19.50
CA LEU A 431 10.16 -34.72 19.05
C LEU A 431 9.97 -36.18 18.62
N PRO A 432 9.15 -37.03 19.30
CA PRO A 432 8.99 -38.44 18.95
C PRO A 432 8.36 -38.62 17.56
N ILE A 433 9.03 -39.38 16.68
CA ILE A 433 8.55 -39.63 15.31
C ILE A 433 7.18 -40.31 15.28
N SER A 434 6.89 -41.20 16.24
CA SER A 434 5.57 -41.84 16.37
C SER A 434 4.47 -40.82 16.64
N TRP A 435 4.75 -39.80 17.43
CA TRP A 435 3.81 -38.72 17.73
C TRP A 435 3.55 -37.86 16.50
N ARG A 436 4.60 -37.45 15.78
CA ARG A 436 4.47 -36.68 14.51
C ARG A 436 3.61 -37.44 13.49
N ILE A 437 3.86 -38.75 13.30
CA ILE A 437 3.06 -39.59 12.40
C ILE A 437 1.59 -39.64 12.86
N LYS A 438 1.33 -39.69 14.17
CA LYS A 438 -0.05 -39.64 14.70
C LYS A 438 -0.73 -38.31 14.35
N GLN A 439 -0.02 -37.18 14.49
CA GLN A 439 -0.55 -35.86 14.13
C GLN A 439 -0.82 -35.73 12.64
N LEU A 440 0.11 -36.20 11.77
CA LEU A 440 -0.10 -36.19 10.33
C LEU A 440 -1.29 -37.07 9.90
N LYS A 441 -1.50 -38.23 10.53
CA LYS A 441 -2.70 -39.07 10.29
C LYS A 441 -3.99 -38.38 10.71
N LYS A 442 -3.98 -37.65 11.85
CA LYS A 442 -5.10 -36.84 12.30
C LYS A 442 -5.39 -35.73 11.29
N LEU A 443 -4.37 -34.99 10.88
CA LEU A 443 -4.48 -33.93 9.88
C LEU A 443 -5.11 -34.45 8.57
N LYS A 444 -4.59 -35.58 8.03
CA LYS A 444 -5.14 -36.19 6.82
C LYS A 444 -6.61 -36.58 6.94
N ALA A 445 -6.98 -37.23 8.05
CA ALA A 445 -8.37 -37.65 8.27
C ALA A 445 -9.31 -36.43 8.36
N SER A 446 -8.85 -35.35 9.00
CA SER A 446 -9.61 -34.11 9.11
C SER A 446 -9.74 -33.39 7.76
N VAL A 447 -8.69 -33.38 6.90
CA VAL A 447 -8.79 -32.82 5.54
C VAL A 447 -9.88 -33.53 4.75
N ILE A 448 -9.93 -34.84 4.80
CA ILE A 448 -10.97 -35.64 4.11
C ILE A 448 -12.37 -35.34 4.67
N ALA A 449 -12.48 -35.15 6.00
CA ALA A 449 -13.76 -34.85 6.64
C ALA A 449 -14.30 -33.45 6.31
N HIS A 450 -13.42 -32.48 6.00
CA HIS A 450 -13.79 -31.10 5.67
C HIS A 450 -13.76 -30.82 4.15
N GLU A 451 -13.71 -31.85 3.31
CA GLU A 451 -13.62 -31.72 1.86
C GLU A 451 -14.69 -30.79 1.29
N VAL A 452 -15.96 -31.01 1.64
CA VAL A 452 -17.10 -30.20 1.16
C VAL A 452 -16.99 -28.74 1.60
N GLU A 453 -16.61 -28.48 2.87
CA GLU A 453 -16.43 -27.14 3.38
C GLU A 453 -15.31 -26.37 2.64
N PHE A 454 -14.24 -27.05 2.31
CA PHE A 454 -13.16 -26.47 1.51
C PHE A 454 -13.57 -26.22 0.05
N GLU A 455 -14.35 -27.13 -0.56
CA GLU A 455 -14.90 -26.94 -1.91
C GLU A 455 -15.81 -25.70 -1.95
N GLU A 456 -16.71 -25.54 -0.97
CA GLU A 456 -17.60 -24.39 -0.87
C GLU A 456 -16.83 -23.08 -0.66
N ALA A 457 -15.80 -23.09 0.17
CA ALA A 457 -14.95 -21.92 0.41
C ALA A 457 -14.17 -21.50 -0.85
N LEU A 458 -13.59 -22.47 -1.58
CA LEU A 458 -12.90 -22.23 -2.85
C LEU A 458 -13.84 -21.74 -3.96
N ALA A 459 -15.08 -22.23 -3.98
CA ALA A 459 -16.10 -21.75 -4.89
C ALA A 459 -16.50 -20.30 -4.57
N ALA A 460 -16.63 -19.95 -3.29
CA ALA A 460 -16.94 -18.58 -2.85
C ALA A 460 -15.84 -17.59 -3.20
N ASP A 461 -14.57 -17.90 -2.91
CA ASP A 461 -13.44 -17.00 -3.13
C ASP A 461 -13.02 -16.93 -4.61
N LEU A 462 -12.87 -18.07 -5.27
CA LEU A 462 -12.23 -18.20 -6.59
C LEU A 462 -13.20 -18.68 -7.69
N GLY A 463 -14.43 -19.02 -7.37
CA GLY A 463 -15.41 -19.54 -8.34
C GLY A 463 -15.05 -20.91 -8.89
N ARG A 464 -14.24 -21.70 -8.19
CA ARG A 464 -13.80 -23.02 -8.65
C ARG A 464 -14.92 -24.08 -8.61
N SER A 465 -14.95 -24.92 -9.62
CA SER A 465 -15.79 -26.13 -9.59
C SER A 465 -15.26 -27.12 -8.55
N ARG A 466 -16.10 -28.03 -8.09
CA ARG A 466 -15.71 -29.08 -7.14
C ARG A 466 -14.56 -29.93 -7.65
N VAL A 467 -14.56 -30.25 -8.95
CA VAL A 467 -13.49 -31.03 -9.58
C VAL A 467 -12.16 -30.28 -9.54
N GLU A 468 -12.17 -28.99 -9.87
CA GLU A 468 -10.95 -28.18 -9.84
C GLU A 468 -10.46 -27.94 -8.39
N ALA A 469 -11.36 -27.71 -7.46
CA ALA A 469 -11.05 -27.58 -6.03
C ALA A 469 -10.34 -28.85 -5.50
N TYR A 470 -10.88 -30.03 -5.86
CA TYR A 470 -10.26 -31.29 -5.47
C TYR A 470 -8.91 -31.52 -6.17
N LEU A 471 -8.85 -31.31 -7.50
CA LEU A 471 -7.66 -31.54 -8.31
C LEU A 471 -6.48 -30.67 -7.89
N CYS A 472 -6.76 -29.40 -7.60
CA CYS A 472 -5.73 -28.36 -7.39
C CYS A 472 -5.36 -28.12 -5.93
N ASP A 473 -6.28 -28.34 -4.98
CA ASP A 473 -6.05 -28.12 -3.55
C ASP A 473 -6.12 -29.39 -2.72
N ILE A 474 -7.27 -30.07 -2.68
CA ILE A 474 -7.54 -31.09 -1.65
C ILE A 474 -6.80 -32.40 -1.92
N GLY A 475 -6.85 -32.93 -3.16
CA GLY A 475 -6.20 -34.17 -3.54
C GLY A 475 -4.67 -34.18 -3.38
N PRO A 476 -3.98 -33.10 -3.83
CA PRO A 476 -2.54 -32.94 -3.61
C PRO A 476 -2.15 -32.95 -2.13
N ILE A 477 -2.90 -32.29 -1.23
CA ILE A 477 -2.64 -32.30 0.21
C ILE A 477 -2.68 -33.73 0.77
N VAL A 478 -3.72 -34.48 0.44
CA VAL A 478 -3.87 -35.86 0.92
C VAL A 478 -2.69 -36.72 0.42
N THR A 479 -2.24 -36.49 -0.80
CA THR A 479 -1.11 -37.20 -1.40
C THR A 479 0.19 -36.85 -0.67
N GLU A 480 0.43 -35.57 -0.41
CA GLU A 480 1.64 -35.09 0.25
C GLU A 480 1.72 -35.55 1.71
N ILE A 481 0.63 -35.46 2.48
CA ILE A 481 0.61 -35.96 3.85
C ILE A 481 0.84 -37.48 3.88
N ASN A 482 0.31 -38.23 2.90
CA ASN A 482 0.59 -39.65 2.78
C ASN A 482 2.08 -39.93 2.56
N GLU A 483 2.74 -39.22 1.68
CA GLU A 483 4.18 -39.32 1.48
C GLU A 483 4.97 -39.06 2.74
N MET A 484 4.61 -38.01 3.50
CA MET A 484 5.25 -37.70 4.79
C MET A 484 5.03 -38.85 5.81
N ILE A 485 3.82 -39.36 5.94
CA ILE A 485 3.53 -40.49 6.86
C ILE A 485 4.41 -41.70 6.57
N HIS A 486 4.60 -42.04 5.30
CA HIS A 486 5.38 -43.22 4.89
C HIS A 486 6.90 -42.95 4.93
N GLY A 487 7.32 -41.74 4.56
CA GLY A 487 8.73 -41.36 4.48
C GLY A 487 9.38 -41.00 5.80
N LEU A 488 8.64 -40.41 6.74
CA LEU A 488 9.18 -39.72 7.92
C LEU A 488 10.12 -40.60 8.78
N ARG A 489 9.81 -41.89 8.95
CA ARG A 489 10.69 -42.80 9.70
C ARG A 489 12.06 -42.99 9.01
N ARG A 490 12.12 -42.96 7.69
CA ARG A 490 13.36 -43.04 6.92
C ARG A 490 14.10 -41.71 6.97
N TRP A 491 13.43 -40.61 6.68
CA TRP A 491 14.02 -39.27 6.60
C TRP A 491 14.60 -38.79 7.92
N SER A 492 13.97 -39.16 9.05
CA SER A 492 14.42 -38.77 10.40
C SER A 492 15.59 -39.59 10.91
N ARG A 493 16.04 -40.64 10.20
CA ARG A 493 17.20 -41.41 10.60
C ARG A 493 18.44 -40.52 10.59
N PRO A 494 19.26 -40.55 11.68
CA PRO A 494 20.53 -39.84 11.65
C PRO A 494 21.43 -40.39 10.55
N GLU A 495 22.02 -39.51 9.79
CA GLU A 495 23.07 -39.87 8.81
C GLU A 495 24.32 -40.26 9.60
N ARG A 496 25.00 -41.30 9.09
CA ARG A 496 26.21 -41.82 9.71
C ARG A 496 27.40 -41.60 8.79
N HIS A 497 28.42 -40.93 9.33
CA HIS A 497 29.64 -40.63 8.62
C HIS A 497 30.80 -41.28 9.33
N PHE A 498 31.76 -41.80 8.58
CA PHE A 498 33.05 -42.21 9.12
C PHE A 498 33.77 -40.96 9.61
N SER A 499 34.18 -40.98 10.90
CA SER A 499 34.73 -39.79 11.53
C SER A 499 36.18 -39.44 11.14
N GLY A 500 36.83 -40.32 10.41
CA GLY A 500 38.26 -40.19 10.07
C GLY A 500 39.19 -40.57 11.22
N ALA A 501 40.42 -40.85 10.90
CA ALA A 501 41.41 -41.33 11.87
C ALA A 501 41.73 -40.36 12.99
N MET A 502 41.67 -39.06 12.71
CA MET A 502 41.89 -38.00 13.71
C MET A 502 40.82 -37.99 14.82
N CYS A 503 39.67 -38.56 14.60
CA CYS A 503 38.61 -38.66 15.57
C CYS A 503 38.65 -39.94 16.41
N PHE A 504 39.61 -40.86 16.14
CA PHE A 504 39.75 -42.10 16.89
C PHE A 504 39.78 -41.86 18.41
N PRO A 505 39.06 -42.64 19.22
CA PRO A 505 38.36 -43.90 18.87
C PRO A 505 36.91 -43.73 18.39
N SER A 506 36.45 -42.53 18.15
CA SER A 506 35.12 -42.24 17.60
C SER A 506 35.13 -42.48 16.11
N LEU A 507 34.69 -43.65 15.67
CA LEU A 507 34.67 -43.98 14.28
C LEU A 507 33.41 -43.58 13.53
N CYS A 508 32.38 -43.15 14.25
CA CYS A 508 31.07 -42.79 13.64
C CYS A 508 30.52 -41.52 14.21
N THR A 509 30.44 -40.49 13.37
CA THR A 509 29.72 -39.25 13.61
C THR A 509 28.29 -39.37 13.13
N LYS A 510 27.37 -38.83 13.88
CA LYS A 510 25.95 -38.80 13.48
C LYS A 510 25.52 -37.36 13.21
N VAL A 511 24.76 -37.17 12.13
CA VAL A 511 24.06 -35.93 11.83
C VAL A 511 22.58 -36.16 12.06
N TYR A 512 22.03 -35.47 13.05
CA TYR A 512 20.60 -35.49 13.36
C TYR A 512 19.89 -34.37 12.58
N LYS A 513 18.63 -34.60 12.23
CA LYS A 513 17.74 -33.61 11.61
C LYS A 513 16.82 -33.07 12.71
N MET A 514 17.14 -31.90 13.21
CA MET A 514 16.49 -31.29 14.38
C MET A 514 15.47 -30.24 13.93
N PRO A 515 14.28 -30.15 14.56
CA PRO A 515 13.34 -29.08 14.29
C PRO A 515 13.94 -27.72 14.66
N TYR A 516 13.54 -26.67 13.95
CA TYR A 516 13.90 -25.30 14.30
C TYR A 516 13.22 -24.83 15.58
N GLY A 517 11.90 -25.03 15.71
CA GLY A 517 11.13 -24.57 16.87
C GLY A 517 9.73 -24.09 16.49
N VAL A 518 9.44 -22.81 16.69
CA VAL A 518 8.19 -22.17 16.30
C VAL A 518 8.30 -21.63 14.88
N SER A 519 7.45 -22.09 13.98
CA SER A 519 7.45 -21.68 12.57
C SER A 519 6.32 -20.71 12.28
N LEU A 520 6.58 -19.70 11.44
CA LEU A 520 5.56 -18.86 10.82
C LEU A 520 5.34 -19.32 9.37
N VAL A 521 4.09 -19.58 9.00
CA VAL A 521 3.68 -19.93 7.64
C VAL A 521 2.77 -18.84 7.11
N ILE A 522 3.23 -18.07 6.12
CA ILE A 522 2.45 -17.03 5.46
C ILE A 522 2.00 -17.55 4.10
N SER A 523 0.70 -17.77 3.95
CA SER A 523 0.13 -18.43 2.78
C SER A 523 -0.65 -17.47 1.87
N PRO A 524 -0.65 -17.72 0.53
CA PRO A 524 -1.28 -16.87 -0.47
C PRO A 524 -2.77 -17.17 -0.65
N PHE A 525 -3.41 -16.40 -1.51
CA PHE A 525 -4.85 -16.53 -1.80
C PHE A 525 -5.19 -17.53 -2.93
N ASN A 526 -4.23 -17.84 -3.80
CA ASN A 526 -4.52 -18.54 -5.06
C ASN A 526 -4.73 -20.05 -4.93
N PHE A 527 -4.07 -20.69 -3.98
CA PHE A 527 -4.33 -22.06 -3.53
C PHE A 527 -4.34 -22.10 -2.01
N PRO A 528 -5.33 -21.44 -1.40
CA PRO A 528 -5.30 -21.14 0.03
C PRO A 528 -5.29 -22.38 0.92
N ILE A 529 -5.92 -23.47 0.49
CA ILE A 529 -6.00 -24.72 1.26
C ILE A 529 -4.70 -25.52 1.09
N LEU A 530 -4.25 -25.73 -0.16
CA LEU A 530 -3.01 -26.47 -0.45
C LEU A 530 -1.78 -25.83 0.17
N LEU A 531 -1.56 -24.55 -0.13
CA LEU A 531 -0.35 -23.83 0.27
C LEU A 531 -0.32 -23.47 1.76
N THR A 532 -1.43 -23.69 2.47
CA THR A 532 -1.47 -23.61 3.94
C THR A 532 -1.24 -24.98 4.56
N ILE A 533 -2.12 -25.95 4.29
CA ILE A 533 -2.10 -27.25 4.97
C ILE A 533 -0.85 -28.05 4.56
N GLY A 534 -0.42 -28.00 3.29
CA GLY A 534 0.77 -28.71 2.82
C GLY A 534 2.05 -28.24 3.53
N VAL A 535 2.22 -26.92 3.65
CA VAL A 535 3.38 -26.33 4.35
C VAL A 535 3.34 -26.61 5.86
N VAL A 536 2.16 -26.50 6.47
CA VAL A 536 1.98 -26.87 7.90
C VAL A 536 2.32 -28.34 8.10
N ALA A 537 1.86 -29.26 7.22
CA ALA A 537 2.20 -30.68 7.31
C ALA A 537 3.72 -30.92 7.29
N ALA A 538 4.47 -30.16 6.46
CA ALA A 538 5.93 -30.21 6.42
C ALA A 538 6.56 -29.72 7.74
N ALA A 539 6.06 -28.62 8.30
CA ALA A 539 6.49 -28.11 9.59
C ALA A 539 6.28 -29.12 10.73
N LEU A 540 5.09 -29.74 10.77
CA LEU A 540 4.75 -30.77 11.75
C LEU A 540 5.57 -32.07 11.55
N ALA A 541 5.85 -32.48 10.30
CA ALA A 541 6.74 -33.58 10.01
C ALA A 541 8.16 -33.28 10.53
N GLY A 542 8.65 -32.08 10.37
CA GLY A 542 9.92 -31.60 10.94
C GLY A 542 9.94 -31.63 12.47
N GLY A 543 8.79 -31.56 13.15
CA GLY A 543 8.64 -31.52 14.60
C GLY A 543 8.54 -30.13 15.18
N ASN A 544 8.17 -29.15 14.36
CA ASN A 544 7.94 -27.75 14.76
C ASN A 544 6.50 -27.54 15.23
N THR A 545 6.24 -26.43 15.89
CA THR A 545 4.90 -25.83 16.01
C THR A 545 4.68 -24.85 14.85
N ALA A 546 3.45 -24.46 14.59
CA ALA A 546 3.14 -23.58 13.47
C ALA A 546 2.13 -22.48 13.85
N VAL A 547 2.52 -21.22 13.60
CA VAL A 547 1.64 -20.07 13.49
C VAL A 547 1.40 -19.84 12.01
N ILE A 548 0.15 -19.69 11.63
CA ILE A 548 -0.27 -19.54 10.23
C ILE A 548 -0.83 -18.14 10.06
N LYS A 549 -0.39 -17.41 9.04
CA LYS A 549 -0.98 -16.15 8.59
C LYS A 549 -1.50 -16.34 7.17
N SER A 550 -2.79 -16.52 7.02
CA SER A 550 -3.41 -16.67 5.70
C SER A 550 -3.73 -15.31 5.05
N SER A 551 -3.97 -15.35 3.74
CA SER A 551 -4.29 -14.15 2.97
C SER A 551 -5.69 -13.63 3.29
N SER A 552 -5.82 -12.32 3.54
CA SER A 552 -7.11 -11.65 3.71
C SER A 552 -7.96 -11.62 2.42
N LYS A 553 -7.34 -11.83 1.24
CA LYS A 553 -8.04 -11.84 -0.04
C LYS A 553 -8.94 -13.08 -0.23
N SER A 554 -8.62 -14.20 0.42
CA SER A 554 -9.39 -15.44 0.38
C SER A 554 -10.17 -15.61 1.69
N ALA A 555 -11.15 -14.76 1.92
CA ALA A 555 -11.85 -14.66 3.21
C ALA A 555 -12.60 -15.94 3.59
N ALA A 556 -13.33 -16.57 2.67
CA ALA A 556 -14.07 -17.80 2.92
C ALA A 556 -13.12 -18.96 3.22
N SER A 557 -12.05 -19.12 2.45
CA SER A 557 -11.02 -20.14 2.68
C SER A 557 -10.28 -19.91 4.00
N THR A 558 -10.01 -18.66 4.36
CA THR A 558 -9.38 -18.31 5.64
C THR A 558 -10.27 -18.68 6.82
N ALA A 559 -11.58 -18.39 6.74
CA ALA A 559 -12.55 -18.75 7.76
C ALA A 559 -12.67 -20.28 7.93
N ALA A 560 -12.74 -21.02 6.81
CA ALA A 560 -12.75 -22.47 6.81
C ALA A 560 -11.47 -23.06 7.43
N LEU A 561 -10.30 -22.55 7.05
CA LEU A 561 -9.00 -22.96 7.60
C LEU A 561 -8.90 -22.64 9.11
N LYS A 562 -9.38 -21.49 9.56
CA LYS A 562 -9.37 -21.10 10.98
C LYS A 562 -10.18 -22.08 11.82
N LYS A 563 -11.41 -22.38 11.40
CA LYS A 563 -12.26 -23.38 12.03
C LYS A 563 -11.59 -24.74 12.03
N PHE A 564 -11.10 -25.18 10.86
CA PHE A 564 -10.42 -26.47 10.69
C PHE A 564 -9.25 -26.65 11.66
N PHE A 565 -8.31 -25.68 11.73
CA PHE A 565 -7.16 -25.84 12.62
C PHE A 565 -7.54 -25.80 14.11
N ALA A 566 -8.54 -24.99 14.48
CA ALA A 566 -9.04 -24.96 15.87
C ALA A 566 -9.68 -26.28 16.30
N GLU A 567 -10.34 -27.01 15.38
CA GLU A 567 -10.90 -28.33 15.66
C GLU A 567 -9.83 -29.44 15.68
N VAL A 568 -8.79 -29.29 14.86
CA VAL A 568 -7.79 -30.37 14.71
C VAL A 568 -6.69 -30.28 15.76
N PHE A 569 -6.21 -29.10 16.13
CA PHE A 569 -5.06 -28.92 16.99
C PHE A 569 -5.30 -27.92 18.13
N PRO A 570 -4.65 -28.09 19.28
CA PRO A 570 -4.64 -27.06 20.29
C PRO A 570 -3.80 -25.86 19.84
N PRO A 571 -4.13 -24.62 20.27
CA PRO A 571 -3.51 -23.40 19.78
C PRO A 571 -2.00 -23.30 20.07
N GLU A 572 -1.52 -23.91 21.14
CA GLU A 572 -0.09 -24.00 21.46
C GLU A 572 0.70 -24.93 20.53
N TYR A 573 0.02 -25.67 19.61
CA TYR A 573 0.67 -26.50 18.61
C TYR A 573 0.50 -25.93 17.20
N VAL A 574 -0.73 -25.63 16.79
CA VAL A 574 -1.03 -24.99 15.50
C VAL A 574 -2.12 -23.95 15.70
N THR A 575 -1.86 -22.72 15.26
CA THR A 575 -2.82 -21.61 15.34
C THR A 575 -2.84 -20.84 14.04
N LEU A 576 -4.03 -20.51 13.54
CA LEU A 576 -4.20 -19.61 12.42
C LEU A 576 -4.58 -18.22 12.93
N ILE A 577 -3.82 -17.22 12.46
CA ILE A 577 -4.04 -15.79 12.68
C ILE A 577 -4.55 -15.22 11.37
N ASP A 578 -5.74 -14.69 11.36
CA ASP A 578 -6.33 -13.95 10.23
C ASP A 578 -6.09 -12.44 10.36
N GLY A 579 -6.43 -11.68 9.33
CA GLY A 579 -6.23 -10.24 9.28
C GLY A 579 -5.44 -9.75 8.06
N GLY A 580 -5.24 -8.45 7.96
CA GLY A 580 -4.59 -7.76 6.84
C GLY A 580 -3.06 -7.86 6.80
N HIS A 581 -2.47 -6.95 6.04
CA HIS A 581 -1.00 -6.82 5.97
C HIS A 581 -0.39 -6.39 7.31
N ASP A 582 -1.10 -5.57 8.06
CA ASP A 582 -0.76 -5.13 9.41
C ASP A 582 -0.54 -6.28 10.39
N VAL A 583 -1.47 -7.26 10.40
CA VAL A 583 -1.32 -8.48 11.21
C VAL A 583 -0.13 -9.32 10.72
N ALA A 584 0.13 -9.34 9.41
CA ALA A 584 1.33 -10.01 8.90
C ALA A 584 2.62 -9.33 9.39
N ASP A 585 2.65 -8.01 9.42
CA ASP A 585 3.78 -7.23 9.94
C ASP A 585 3.97 -7.44 11.45
N MET A 586 2.86 -7.46 12.23
CA MET A 586 2.92 -7.80 13.65
C MET A 586 3.42 -9.23 13.90
N CYS A 587 3.06 -10.20 13.03
CA CYS A 587 3.62 -11.54 13.08
C CYS A 587 5.12 -11.52 12.76
N LEU A 588 5.54 -10.82 11.71
CA LEU A 588 6.93 -10.72 11.29
C LEU A 588 7.82 -10.03 12.34
N ALA A 589 7.26 -9.10 13.11
CA ALA A 589 7.95 -8.46 14.24
C ALA A 589 8.28 -9.43 15.38
N GLN A 590 7.57 -10.56 15.49
CA GLN A 590 7.82 -11.57 16.51
C GLN A 590 9.04 -12.45 16.17
N ARG A 591 9.66 -13.01 17.20
CA ARG A 591 10.78 -13.94 17.02
C ARG A 591 10.27 -15.35 16.68
N PHE A 592 10.33 -15.72 15.43
CA PHE A 592 10.17 -17.10 14.96
C PHE A 592 11.52 -17.80 14.76
N ASP A 593 11.50 -19.12 14.69
CA ASP A 593 12.70 -19.93 14.50
C ASP A 593 12.82 -20.42 13.03
N LYS A 594 11.72 -20.30 12.26
CA LYS A 594 11.66 -20.51 10.80
C LYS A 594 10.47 -19.73 10.24
N ILE A 595 10.64 -19.12 9.06
CA ILE A 595 9.56 -18.50 8.30
C ILE A 595 9.44 -19.16 6.94
N PHE A 596 8.23 -19.49 6.53
CA PHE A 596 7.89 -19.95 5.18
C PHE A 596 6.86 -18.99 4.58
N TYR A 597 7.20 -18.38 3.47
CA TYR A 597 6.36 -17.41 2.77
C TYR A 597 6.11 -17.82 1.33
N THR A 598 4.86 -17.76 0.89
CA THR A 598 4.48 -17.92 -0.51
C THR A 598 3.72 -16.68 -0.98
N GLY A 599 4.16 -16.04 -2.05
CA GLY A 599 3.51 -14.84 -2.58
C GLY A 599 4.36 -14.03 -3.55
N SER A 600 4.16 -12.69 -3.57
CA SER A 600 4.88 -11.81 -4.49
C SER A 600 6.34 -11.57 -4.09
N PRO A 601 7.25 -11.33 -5.06
CA PRO A 601 8.64 -10.99 -4.78
C PRO A 601 8.81 -9.75 -3.90
N SER A 602 7.97 -8.74 -4.06
CA SER A 602 8.04 -7.50 -3.26
C SER A 602 7.79 -7.77 -1.76
N VAL A 603 6.77 -8.55 -1.43
CA VAL A 603 6.49 -8.95 -0.05
C VAL A 603 7.54 -9.96 0.45
N GLY A 604 8.05 -10.85 -0.41
CA GLY A 604 9.16 -11.75 -0.06
C GLY A 604 10.42 -11.01 0.37
N LYS A 605 10.78 -9.92 -0.32
CA LYS A 605 11.87 -9.02 0.07
C LYS A 605 11.63 -8.38 1.46
N HIS A 606 10.38 -7.98 1.74
CA HIS A 606 10.00 -7.45 3.05
C HIS A 606 10.09 -8.53 4.16
N VAL A 607 9.56 -9.72 3.92
CA VAL A 607 9.69 -10.86 4.85
C VAL A 607 11.16 -11.15 5.18
N LEU A 608 12.03 -11.14 4.17
CA LEU A 608 13.46 -11.40 4.36
C LEU A 608 14.12 -10.28 5.19
N ALA A 609 13.76 -9.03 4.94
CA ALA A 609 14.25 -7.88 5.70
C ALA A 609 13.85 -7.98 7.18
N GLU A 610 12.59 -8.29 7.47
CA GLU A 610 12.11 -8.46 8.84
C GLU A 610 12.77 -9.68 9.54
N ALA A 611 12.86 -10.81 8.85
CA ALA A 611 13.51 -12.03 9.37
C ALA A 611 14.98 -11.80 9.74
N SER A 612 15.68 -10.91 8.99
CA SER A 612 17.09 -10.60 9.23
C SER A 612 17.35 -10.00 10.62
N LYS A 613 16.37 -9.30 11.21
CA LYS A 613 16.47 -8.69 12.55
C LYS A 613 16.68 -9.74 13.64
N ASN A 614 16.16 -10.96 13.44
CA ASN A 614 16.28 -12.08 14.37
C ASN A 614 17.18 -13.22 13.83
N LEU A 615 17.82 -13.04 12.66
CA LEU A 615 18.55 -14.09 11.93
C LEU A 615 17.68 -15.35 11.70
N THR A 616 16.40 -15.18 11.48
CA THR A 616 15.46 -16.27 11.25
C THR A 616 15.65 -16.84 9.84
N PRO A 617 15.89 -18.16 9.68
CA PRO A 617 15.94 -18.79 8.38
C PRO A 617 14.59 -18.68 7.65
N VAL A 618 14.65 -18.32 6.36
CA VAL A 618 13.46 -18.11 5.54
C VAL A 618 13.43 -19.12 4.40
N ALA A 619 12.23 -19.57 4.01
CA ALA A 619 11.96 -20.17 2.71
C ALA A 619 10.96 -19.28 1.98
N LEU A 620 11.23 -18.96 0.72
CA LEU A 620 10.41 -18.08 -0.12
C LEU A 620 10.01 -18.83 -1.39
N GLU A 621 8.71 -18.88 -1.65
CA GLU A 621 8.14 -19.39 -2.88
C GLU A 621 7.46 -18.23 -3.62
N LEU A 622 8.09 -17.76 -4.69
CA LEU A 622 7.74 -16.53 -5.40
C LEU A 622 7.46 -16.83 -6.87
N GLY A 623 6.55 -16.04 -7.50
CA GLY A 623 6.22 -16.23 -8.92
C GLY A 623 7.29 -15.74 -9.90
N GLY A 624 8.28 -14.96 -9.42
CA GLY A 624 9.23 -14.22 -10.26
C GLY A 624 8.70 -12.84 -10.64
N GLU A 625 9.56 -11.98 -11.19
CA GLU A 625 9.15 -10.63 -11.62
C GLU A 625 8.54 -10.64 -13.01
N THR A 626 9.10 -11.42 -13.97
CA THR A 626 8.64 -11.50 -15.38
C THR A 626 7.72 -12.67 -15.68
N GLY A 627 7.55 -13.61 -14.73
CA GLY A 627 6.74 -14.81 -14.90
C GLY A 627 7.36 -15.87 -15.82
N ASN A 628 6.61 -16.91 -16.10
CA ASN A 628 7.12 -18.14 -16.71
C ASN A 628 6.97 -18.15 -18.24
N TRP A 629 8.01 -18.61 -18.91
CA TRP A 629 8.03 -18.73 -20.37
C TRP A 629 7.63 -20.11 -20.84
N CYS A 630 6.88 -20.13 -21.95
CA CYS A 630 6.60 -21.33 -22.73
C CYS A 630 7.15 -21.16 -24.14
N VAL A 631 8.09 -21.99 -24.57
CA VAL A 631 8.70 -21.95 -25.91
C VAL A 631 8.11 -23.05 -26.79
N VAL A 632 7.51 -22.68 -27.92
CA VAL A 632 6.93 -23.58 -28.92
C VAL A 632 7.75 -23.45 -30.19
N ARG A 633 8.56 -24.51 -30.50
CA ARG A 633 9.42 -24.53 -31.66
C ARG A 633 8.69 -25.00 -32.92
N ALA A 634 9.30 -24.78 -34.08
CA ALA A 634 8.72 -25.14 -35.37
C ALA A 634 8.44 -26.64 -35.54
N ASP A 635 9.17 -27.51 -34.84
CA ASP A 635 9.00 -28.98 -34.88
C ASP A 635 8.04 -29.52 -33.84
N ALA A 636 7.42 -28.66 -32.98
CA ALA A 636 6.49 -29.07 -31.93
C ALA A 636 5.23 -29.78 -32.51
N ASP A 637 4.60 -30.61 -31.69
CA ASP A 637 3.22 -31.04 -31.94
C ASP A 637 2.26 -29.93 -31.51
N LEU A 638 1.82 -29.11 -32.48
CA LEU A 638 1.05 -27.88 -32.23
C LEU A 638 -0.29 -28.15 -31.55
N LYS A 639 -0.95 -29.25 -31.92
CA LYS A 639 -2.27 -29.59 -31.36
C LYS A 639 -2.15 -30.06 -29.90
N ASP A 640 -1.15 -30.88 -29.58
CA ASP A 640 -0.91 -31.32 -28.20
C ASP A 640 -0.43 -30.16 -27.34
N ALA A 641 0.49 -29.32 -27.84
CA ALA A 641 0.95 -28.10 -27.16
C ALA A 641 -0.22 -27.16 -26.85
N ALA A 642 -1.04 -26.84 -27.86
CA ALA A 642 -2.20 -25.97 -27.70
C ALA A 642 -3.21 -26.49 -26.66
N ARG A 643 -3.49 -27.79 -26.68
CA ARG A 643 -4.41 -28.43 -25.73
C ARG A 643 -3.91 -28.34 -24.29
N LYS A 644 -2.63 -28.57 -24.03
CA LYS A 644 -2.01 -28.51 -22.71
C LYS A 644 -1.88 -27.10 -22.19
N ILE A 645 -1.47 -26.17 -23.05
CA ILE A 645 -1.35 -24.74 -22.72
C ILE A 645 -2.74 -24.15 -22.36
N ALA A 646 -3.78 -24.46 -23.18
CA ALA A 646 -5.13 -24.02 -22.90
C ALA A 646 -5.64 -24.54 -21.56
N PHE A 647 -5.49 -25.84 -21.29
CA PHE A 647 -5.84 -26.43 -20.00
C PHE A 647 -5.21 -25.67 -18.84
N PHE A 648 -3.90 -25.45 -18.89
CA PHE A 648 -3.19 -24.84 -17.78
C PHE A 648 -3.51 -23.34 -17.59
N LYS A 649 -3.74 -22.63 -18.69
CA LYS A 649 -4.14 -21.20 -18.63
C LYS A 649 -5.55 -21.03 -18.08
N LEU A 650 -6.46 -21.97 -18.31
CA LEU A 650 -7.81 -21.97 -17.77
C LEU A 650 -7.85 -22.25 -16.26
N CYS A 651 -6.96 -23.11 -15.76
CA CYS A 651 -6.88 -23.42 -14.34
C CYS A 651 -6.75 -22.13 -13.51
N ASN A 652 -7.61 -22.00 -12.51
CA ASN A 652 -7.67 -20.85 -11.60
C ASN A 652 -7.65 -19.48 -12.31
N ALA A 653 -8.20 -19.40 -13.53
CA ALA A 653 -8.16 -18.21 -14.39
C ALA A 653 -6.72 -17.63 -14.53
N GLY A 654 -5.72 -18.49 -14.61
CA GLY A 654 -4.33 -18.09 -14.74
C GLY A 654 -3.64 -17.60 -13.45
N GLN A 655 -4.31 -17.64 -12.31
CA GLN A 655 -3.75 -17.18 -11.02
C GLN A 655 -2.90 -18.27 -10.36
N ILE A 656 -1.82 -18.67 -11.00
CA ILE A 656 -0.91 -19.76 -10.58
C ILE A 656 0.54 -19.28 -10.74
N CYS A 657 1.36 -19.44 -9.70
CA CYS A 657 2.76 -19.02 -9.70
C CYS A 657 3.62 -19.67 -10.79
N ILE A 658 3.28 -20.91 -11.20
CA ILE A 658 3.93 -21.62 -12.30
C ILE A 658 3.17 -21.52 -13.63
N ASN A 659 2.09 -20.71 -13.71
CA ASN A 659 1.33 -20.56 -14.95
C ASN A 659 2.18 -19.98 -16.09
N ILE A 660 1.82 -20.33 -17.31
CA ILE A 660 2.41 -19.71 -18.50
C ILE A 660 2.04 -18.25 -18.54
N ASN A 661 3.01 -17.36 -18.33
CA ASN A 661 2.82 -15.93 -18.40
C ASN A 661 2.78 -15.48 -19.86
N GLN A 662 3.75 -15.90 -20.65
CA GLN A 662 3.88 -15.62 -22.07
C GLN A 662 4.35 -16.85 -22.87
N ILE A 663 4.01 -16.86 -24.16
CA ILE A 663 4.48 -17.87 -25.11
C ILE A 663 5.46 -17.22 -26.07
N ALA A 664 6.61 -17.87 -26.28
CA ALA A 664 7.43 -17.63 -27.46
C ALA A 664 7.09 -18.72 -28.49
N VAL A 665 6.67 -18.33 -29.70
CA VAL A 665 6.30 -19.24 -30.78
C VAL A 665 7.14 -19.02 -32.00
N ALA A 666 7.63 -20.07 -32.62
CA ALA A 666 8.38 -20.00 -33.88
C ALA A 666 7.48 -19.42 -35.00
N ASP A 667 7.99 -18.38 -35.71
CA ASP A 667 7.25 -17.67 -36.76
C ASP A 667 6.66 -18.66 -37.82
N GLU A 668 7.40 -19.71 -38.14
CA GLU A 668 7.04 -20.71 -39.14
C GLU A 668 5.76 -21.47 -38.81
N VAL A 669 5.38 -21.50 -37.54
CA VAL A 669 4.22 -22.26 -37.05
C VAL A 669 3.27 -21.40 -36.21
N ALA A 670 3.49 -20.09 -36.14
CA ALA A 670 2.72 -19.19 -35.27
C ALA A 670 1.22 -19.20 -35.61
N GLU A 671 0.84 -18.97 -36.86
CA GLU A 671 -0.58 -18.97 -37.26
C GLU A 671 -1.28 -20.29 -37.01
N PRO A 672 -0.78 -21.47 -37.50
CA PRO A 672 -1.43 -22.75 -37.23
C PRO A 672 -1.48 -23.08 -35.73
N PHE A 673 -0.46 -22.72 -34.96
CA PHE A 673 -0.48 -22.92 -33.50
C PHE A 673 -1.56 -22.09 -32.83
N LEU A 674 -1.69 -20.79 -33.17
CA LEU A 674 -2.69 -19.89 -32.60
C LEU A 674 -4.12 -20.36 -32.93
N GLU A 675 -4.34 -20.90 -34.13
CA GLU A 675 -5.64 -21.48 -34.47
C GLU A 675 -5.96 -22.78 -33.68
N GLU A 676 -4.97 -23.65 -33.47
CA GLU A 676 -5.17 -24.79 -32.56
C GLU A 676 -5.38 -24.37 -31.11
N LEU A 677 -4.73 -23.29 -30.65
CA LEU A 677 -4.90 -22.77 -29.30
C LEU A 677 -6.31 -22.19 -29.08
N LYS A 678 -6.83 -21.42 -30.03
CA LYS A 678 -8.24 -20.95 -30.01
C LYS A 678 -9.22 -22.11 -29.94
N LYS A 679 -9.06 -23.14 -30.81
CA LYS A 679 -9.89 -24.35 -30.79
C LYS A 679 -9.82 -25.04 -29.44
N ALA A 680 -8.64 -25.12 -28.85
CA ALA A 680 -8.43 -25.77 -27.56
C ALA A 680 -9.13 -25.03 -26.42
N PHE A 681 -9.10 -23.70 -26.40
CA PHE A 681 -9.87 -22.92 -25.43
C PHE A 681 -11.37 -23.15 -25.59
N ILE A 682 -11.91 -23.05 -26.82
CA ILE A 682 -13.33 -23.27 -27.09
C ILE A 682 -13.76 -24.70 -26.69
N ALA A 683 -12.95 -25.70 -27.01
CA ALA A 683 -13.25 -27.10 -26.70
C ALA A 683 -13.31 -27.39 -25.19
N GLN A 684 -12.51 -26.69 -24.39
CA GLN A 684 -12.42 -26.93 -22.94
C GLN A 684 -13.41 -26.12 -22.11
N ILE A 685 -13.72 -24.87 -22.50
CA ILE A 685 -14.53 -23.99 -21.68
C ILE A 685 -15.75 -23.39 -22.40
N GLY A 686 -15.87 -23.62 -23.72
CA GLY A 686 -16.93 -23.10 -24.57
C GLY A 686 -16.60 -21.74 -25.19
N GLU A 687 -17.51 -21.25 -26.03
CA GLU A 687 -17.37 -19.98 -26.74
C GLU A 687 -17.56 -18.76 -25.82
N ASN A 688 -18.27 -18.90 -24.73
CA ASN A 688 -18.49 -17.84 -23.75
C ASN A 688 -18.02 -18.26 -22.34
N PRO A 689 -16.70 -18.20 -22.08
CA PRO A 689 -16.13 -18.57 -20.79
C PRO A 689 -16.68 -17.78 -19.62
N VAL A 690 -16.97 -16.48 -19.82
CA VAL A 690 -17.43 -15.57 -18.77
C VAL A 690 -18.78 -16.00 -18.19
N ALA A 691 -19.67 -16.52 -19.02
CA ALA A 691 -20.96 -17.05 -18.61
C ALA A 691 -20.92 -18.49 -18.09
N ASN A 692 -19.77 -19.19 -18.25
CA ASN A 692 -19.64 -20.57 -17.80
C ASN A 692 -19.39 -20.62 -16.29
N PRO A 693 -20.29 -21.23 -15.48
CA PRO A 693 -20.12 -21.29 -14.02
C PRO A 693 -18.93 -22.11 -13.56
N GLU A 694 -18.41 -23.02 -14.38
CA GLU A 694 -17.23 -23.82 -14.09
C GLU A 694 -15.91 -23.05 -14.27
N TYR A 695 -15.94 -21.88 -14.96
CA TYR A 695 -14.75 -21.08 -15.18
C TYR A 695 -14.47 -20.22 -13.92
N PRO A 696 -13.25 -20.31 -13.34
CA PRO A 696 -12.89 -19.56 -12.15
C PRO A 696 -12.95 -18.04 -12.35
N LYS A 697 -13.05 -17.32 -11.24
CA LYS A 697 -13.03 -15.85 -11.22
C LYS A 697 -11.69 -15.31 -10.70
N LEU A 698 -11.39 -14.08 -11.01
CA LEU A 698 -10.30 -13.35 -10.37
C LEU A 698 -10.67 -13.03 -8.92
N ILE A 699 -9.70 -13.11 -8.02
CA ILE A 699 -9.90 -13.07 -6.56
C ILE A 699 -10.54 -11.78 -6.06
N THR A 700 -10.28 -10.64 -6.71
CA THR A 700 -10.81 -9.32 -6.33
C THR A 700 -11.20 -8.51 -7.56
N THR A 701 -12.10 -7.54 -7.38
CA THR A 701 -12.41 -6.53 -8.42
C THR A 701 -11.17 -5.75 -8.85
N ALA A 702 -10.24 -5.45 -7.95
CA ALA A 702 -8.98 -4.79 -8.29
C ALA A 702 -8.10 -5.66 -9.21
N ALA A 703 -8.08 -6.99 -9.02
CA ALA A 703 -7.39 -7.91 -9.91
C ALA A 703 -8.06 -7.95 -11.29
N PHE A 704 -9.40 -7.93 -11.33
CA PHE A 704 -10.17 -7.82 -12.58
C PHE A 704 -9.86 -6.50 -13.31
N ASP A 705 -9.92 -5.37 -12.63
CA ASP A 705 -9.67 -4.05 -13.21
C ASP A 705 -8.24 -3.93 -13.75
N LYS A 706 -7.24 -4.52 -13.06
CA LYS A 706 -5.87 -4.63 -13.56
C LYS A 706 -5.80 -5.43 -14.86
N CYS A 707 -6.45 -6.60 -14.90
CA CYS A 707 -6.51 -7.46 -16.08
C CYS A 707 -7.18 -6.76 -17.26
N ALA A 708 -8.34 -6.15 -17.04
CA ALA A 708 -9.10 -5.44 -18.07
C ALA A 708 -8.32 -4.25 -18.65
N ARG A 709 -7.66 -3.45 -17.80
CA ARG A 709 -6.81 -2.33 -18.23
C ARG A 709 -5.65 -2.80 -19.11
N LEU A 710 -4.93 -3.84 -18.68
CA LEU A 710 -3.84 -4.42 -19.47
C LEU A 710 -4.34 -4.95 -20.83
N ALA A 711 -5.48 -5.61 -20.86
CA ALA A 711 -6.08 -6.06 -22.12
C ALA A 711 -6.46 -4.88 -23.02
N ASP A 712 -6.97 -3.78 -22.44
CA ASP A 712 -7.36 -2.59 -23.20
C ASP A 712 -6.15 -1.88 -23.85
N GLU A 713 -5.00 -1.84 -23.15
CA GLU A 713 -3.75 -1.31 -23.72
C GLU A 713 -3.33 -2.05 -24.99
N TYR A 714 -3.67 -3.32 -25.12
CA TYR A 714 -3.34 -4.18 -26.28
C TYR A 714 -4.55 -4.54 -27.13
N ARG A 715 -5.66 -3.82 -27.03
CA ARG A 715 -6.97 -4.14 -27.67
C ARG A 715 -6.83 -4.46 -29.16
N ASN A 716 -6.01 -3.71 -29.89
CA ASN A 716 -5.83 -3.88 -31.33
C ASN A 716 -5.02 -5.16 -31.72
N ARG A 717 -4.44 -5.85 -30.75
CA ARG A 717 -3.68 -7.08 -30.92
C ARG A 717 -4.36 -8.30 -30.28
N ILE A 718 -5.55 -8.12 -29.73
CA ILE A 718 -6.33 -9.25 -29.22
C ILE A 718 -6.87 -10.03 -30.41
N ILE A 719 -6.49 -11.30 -30.53
CA ILE A 719 -6.93 -12.20 -31.60
C ILE A 719 -7.95 -13.24 -31.11
N PHE A 720 -8.13 -13.36 -29.79
CA PHE A 720 -9.12 -14.22 -29.15
C PHE A 720 -9.42 -13.71 -27.73
N GLY A 721 -10.69 -13.83 -27.28
CA GLY A 721 -11.10 -13.41 -25.95
C GLY A 721 -11.28 -11.90 -25.82
N GLY A 722 -10.74 -11.28 -24.76
CA GLY A 722 -10.85 -9.85 -24.52
C GLY A 722 -12.19 -9.40 -23.92
N VAL A 723 -12.98 -10.34 -23.40
CA VAL A 723 -14.31 -10.08 -22.81
C VAL A 723 -14.25 -10.36 -21.31
N GLY A 724 -14.78 -9.44 -20.53
CA GLY A 724 -14.86 -9.59 -19.08
C GLY A 724 -16.21 -9.13 -18.53
N ASP A 725 -16.60 -9.70 -17.41
CA ASP A 725 -17.73 -9.25 -16.60
C ASP A 725 -17.21 -8.91 -15.19
N ARG A 726 -17.29 -7.64 -14.83
CA ARG A 726 -16.74 -7.10 -13.58
C ARG A 726 -17.52 -7.60 -12.36
N ASP A 727 -18.82 -7.81 -12.50
CA ASP A 727 -19.67 -8.23 -11.39
C ASP A 727 -19.39 -9.68 -10.98
N SER A 728 -19.20 -10.57 -11.96
CA SER A 728 -18.78 -11.95 -11.72
C SER A 728 -17.25 -12.09 -11.53
N GLN A 729 -16.49 -11.04 -11.73
CA GLN A 729 -15.01 -11.02 -11.71
C GLN A 729 -14.37 -12.01 -12.70
N ARG A 730 -15.07 -12.41 -13.76
CA ARG A 730 -14.58 -13.32 -14.78
C ARG A 730 -14.06 -12.57 -15.99
N TYR A 731 -12.86 -12.93 -16.42
CA TYR A 731 -12.26 -12.41 -17.64
C TYR A 731 -11.89 -13.59 -18.56
N SER A 732 -12.28 -13.53 -19.83
CA SER A 732 -12.03 -14.62 -20.77
C SER A 732 -10.54 -14.89 -20.95
N PRO A 733 -10.11 -16.13 -21.25
CA PRO A 733 -8.76 -16.39 -21.71
C PRO A 733 -8.53 -15.56 -22.97
N THR A 734 -7.42 -14.81 -23.01
CA THR A 734 -7.22 -13.77 -24.02
C THR A 734 -5.86 -13.89 -24.65
N ILE A 735 -5.82 -14.12 -25.97
CA ILE A 735 -4.57 -14.20 -26.73
C ILE A 735 -4.26 -12.84 -27.32
N ILE A 736 -3.07 -12.31 -27.04
CA ILE A 736 -2.55 -11.04 -27.55
C ILE A 736 -1.37 -11.35 -28.46
N TYR A 737 -1.50 -11.04 -29.75
CA TYR A 737 -0.48 -11.36 -30.78
C TYR A 737 -0.48 -10.32 -31.93
N PRO A 738 0.69 -9.93 -32.46
CA PRO A 738 2.03 -10.22 -31.92
C PRO A 738 2.43 -9.26 -30.80
N VAL A 739 3.28 -9.74 -29.88
CA VAL A 739 3.86 -8.93 -28.80
C VAL A 739 5.38 -8.98 -28.92
N GLY A 740 6.04 -7.83 -28.78
CA GLY A 740 7.50 -7.75 -28.75
C GLY A 740 8.07 -8.26 -27.42
N ALA A 741 9.25 -8.88 -27.47
CA ALA A 741 9.89 -9.41 -26.26
C ALA A 741 10.17 -8.33 -25.21
N ASP A 742 10.38 -7.07 -25.60
CA ASP A 742 10.68 -5.96 -24.69
C ASP A 742 9.46 -5.16 -24.25
N GLU A 743 8.25 -5.56 -24.64
CA GLU A 743 7.05 -4.84 -24.28
C GLU A 743 6.67 -5.06 -22.80
N HIS A 744 6.05 -4.04 -22.19
CA HIS A 744 5.68 -4.00 -20.78
C HIS A 744 4.91 -5.24 -20.31
N ILE A 745 3.99 -5.78 -21.13
CA ILE A 745 3.15 -6.94 -20.77
C ILE A 745 3.95 -8.24 -20.55
N VAL A 746 5.14 -8.37 -21.13
CA VAL A 746 6.01 -9.55 -20.95
C VAL A 746 7.16 -9.31 -19.95
N GLN A 747 7.16 -8.16 -19.30
CA GLN A 747 8.15 -7.80 -18.28
C GLN A 747 7.64 -7.96 -16.85
N HIS A 748 6.37 -8.35 -16.69
CA HIS A 748 5.74 -8.51 -15.37
C HIS A 748 4.91 -9.78 -15.31
N GLU A 749 4.86 -10.37 -14.13
CA GLU A 749 3.93 -11.46 -13.86
C GLU A 749 2.48 -10.94 -13.95
N LEU A 750 1.68 -11.49 -14.85
CA LEU A 750 0.31 -11.04 -15.10
C LEU A 750 -0.67 -11.54 -14.06
N PHE A 751 -0.54 -12.80 -13.67
CA PHE A 751 -1.39 -13.50 -12.70
C PHE A 751 -2.88 -13.45 -13.04
N CYS A 752 -3.20 -13.54 -14.34
CA CYS A 752 -4.54 -13.43 -14.90
C CYS A 752 -4.65 -14.20 -16.22
N PRO A 753 -5.83 -14.32 -16.87
CA PRO A 753 -6.00 -15.13 -18.06
C PRO A 753 -5.48 -14.50 -19.36
N LEU A 754 -4.70 -13.43 -19.29
CA LEU A 754 -4.03 -12.88 -20.48
C LEU A 754 -2.84 -13.75 -20.90
N LEU A 755 -2.65 -13.90 -22.20
CA LEU A 755 -1.59 -14.72 -22.78
C LEU A 755 -0.94 -13.97 -23.96
N PRO A 756 0.07 -13.14 -23.68
CA PRO A 756 0.87 -12.52 -24.73
C PRO A 756 1.72 -13.58 -25.46
N VAL A 757 1.80 -13.43 -26.78
CA VAL A 757 2.53 -14.35 -27.66
C VAL A 757 3.58 -13.56 -28.45
N VAL A 758 4.83 -13.99 -28.26
CA VAL A 758 6.04 -13.38 -28.83
C VAL A 758 6.51 -14.24 -30.00
N PRO A 759 6.46 -13.74 -31.25
CA PRO A 759 7.03 -14.45 -32.39
C PRO A 759 8.56 -14.42 -32.36
N PHE A 760 9.19 -15.53 -32.79
CA PHE A 760 10.65 -15.59 -32.98
C PHE A 760 10.99 -16.51 -34.15
N LYS A 761 12.14 -16.34 -34.78
CA LYS A 761 12.64 -17.27 -35.81
C LYS A 761 13.20 -18.51 -35.13
N ASP A 762 12.78 -19.72 -35.55
CA ASP A 762 13.22 -20.96 -34.90
C ASP A 762 14.75 -21.15 -34.93
N ALA A 763 15.41 -20.61 -35.96
CA ALA A 763 16.87 -20.60 -36.05
C ALA A 763 17.56 -19.77 -34.96
N ASP A 764 16.87 -18.80 -34.38
CA ASP A 764 17.38 -17.85 -33.36
C ASP A 764 16.98 -18.27 -31.94
N VAL A 765 16.51 -19.51 -31.75
CA VAL A 765 16.01 -19.97 -30.44
C VAL A 765 17.05 -19.89 -29.33
N ASP A 766 18.33 -20.11 -29.62
CA ASP A 766 19.39 -20.01 -28.61
C ASP A 766 19.57 -18.54 -28.16
N ALA A 767 19.45 -17.56 -29.05
CA ALA A 767 19.48 -16.14 -28.71
C ALA A 767 18.24 -15.72 -27.89
N LEU A 768 17.06 -16.29 -28.20
CA LEU A 768 15.88 -16.10 -27.35
C LEU A 768 16.13 -16.64 -25.93
N MET A 769 16.74 -17.82 -25.82
CA MET A 769 17.04 -18.42 -24.50
C MET A 769 18.05 -17.59 -23.71
N GLU A 770 19.03 -16.95 -24.36
CA GLU A 770 19.94 -15.97 -23.75
C GLU A 770 19.17 -14.75 -23.24
N THR A 771 18.27 -14.21 -24.06
CA THR A 771 17.42 -13.07 -23.65
C THR A 771 16.55 -13.41 -22.43
N ILE A 772 16.02 -14.63 -22.34
CA ILE A 772 15.26 -15.09 -21.18
C ILE A 772 16.16 -15.22 -19.95
N ALA A 773 17.38 -15.78 -20.14
CA ALA A 773 18.33 -15.96 -19.04
C ALA A 773 18.84 -14.65 -18.45
N ASP A 774 19.02 -13.63 -19.29
CA ASP A 774 19.51 -12.30 -18.85
C ASP A 774 18.49 -11.52 -18.02
N ARG A 775 17.22 -11.91 -18.01
CA ARG A 775 16.19 -11.19 -17.25
C ARG A 775 16.18 -11.58 -15.79
N GLU A 776 15.78 -12.81 -15.53
CA GLU A 776 15.71 -13.37 -14.16
C GLU A 776 15.48 -14.89 -14.22
N HIS A 777 15.53 -15.53 -13.08
CA HIS A 777 15.25 -16.95 -12.95
C HIS A 777 13.76 -17.18 -12.71
N PRO A 778 12.98 -17.65 -13.72
CA PRO A 778 11.55 -17.91 -13.56
C PRO A 778 11.31 -19.12 -12.64
N LEU A 779 10.11 -19.19 -12.04
CA LEU A 779 9.74 -20.31 -11.21
C LEU A 779 9.52 -21.59 -12.06
N ALA A 780 9.03 -21.42 -13.30
CA ALA A 780 8.84 -22.55 -14.21
C ALA A 780 9.24 -22.21 -15.66
N MET A 781 9.65 -23.25 -16.40
CA MET A 781 9.94 -23.19 -17.84
C MET A 781 9.32 -24.36 -18.58
N TYR A 782 8.74 -24.09 -19.74
CA TYR A 782 8.04 -25.08 -20.58
C TYR A 782 8.57 -25.05 -21.99
N LEU A 783 8.94 -26.23 -22.53
CA LEU A 783 9.46 -26.35 -23.88
C LEU A 783 8.65 -27.38 -24.69
N PHE A 784 8.17 -26.97 -25.87
CA PHE A 784 7.50 -27.86 -26.82
C PHE A 784 8.34 -28.01 -28.09
N THR A 785 8.87 -29.22 -28.31
CA THR A 785 9.76 -29.56 -29.42
C THR A 785 9.90 -31.07 -29.55
N LYS A 786 10.27 -31.55 -30.73
CA LYS A 786 10.72 -32.93 -30.96
C LYS A 786 12.25 -33.05 -30.85
N ASP A 787 13.00 -31.95 -30.87
CA ASP A 787 14.44 -31.97 -30.65
C ASP A 787 14.78 -32.13 -29.15
N MET A 788 14.77 -33.38 -28.72
CA MET A 788 15.08 -33.75 -27.34
C MET A 788 16.52 -33.43 -26.92
N LYS A 789 17.46 -33.28 -27.88
CA LYS A 789 18.85 -32.92 -27.57
C LYS A 789 18.94 -31.48 -27.18
N TRP A 790 18.34 -30.62 -27.96
CA TRP A 790 18.24 -29.20 -27.64
C TRP A 790 17.47 -28.99 -26.34
N ALA A 791 16.30 -29.59 -26.19
CA ALA A 791 15.48 -29.43 -24.99
C ALA A 791 16.22 -29.83 -23.71
N ASN A 792 16.89 -31.03 -23.71
CA ASN A 792 17.65 -31.47 -22.54
C ASN A 792 18.84 -30.55 -22.24
N ARG A 793 19.56 -30.08 -23.27
CA ARG A 793 20.66 -29.11 -23.09
C ARG A 793 20.13 -27.83 -22.48
N THR A 794 19.06 -27.26 -23.01
CA THR A 794 18.43 -26.02 -22.52
C THR A 794 17.99 -26.17 -21.07
N MET A 795 17.28 -27.25 -20.72
CA MET A 795 16.85 -27.49 -19.33
C MET A 795 18.02 -27.68 -18.34
N GLN A 796 19.21 -28.04 -18.82
CA GLN A 796 20.39 -28.20 -17.96
C GLN A 796 21.26 -26.93 -17.87
N THR A 797 21.12 -26.01 -18.81
CA THR A 797 21.93 -24.77 -18.87
C THR A 797 21.19 -23.53 -18.40
N GLN A 798 19.87 -23.53 -18.44
CA GLN A 798 19.04 -22.43 -17.94
C GLN A 798 18.79 -22.56 -16.44
N GLN A 799 18.61 -21.42 -15.78
CA GLN A 799 18.28 -21.34 -14.35
C GLN A 799 16.78 -21.10 -14.18
N TYR A 800 16.09 -21.99 -13.48
CA TYR A 800 14.65 -21.93 -13.16
C TYR A 800 14.34 -22.86 -11.99
N GLY A 801 13.15 -22.72 -11.40
CA GLY A 801 12.73 -23.58 -10.29
C GLY A 801 12.39 -25.01 -10.74
N GLY A 802 11.44 -25.16 -11.65
CA GLY A 802 11.03 -26.43 -12.22
C GLY A 802 10.57 -26.30 -13.67
N GLY A 803 10.35 -27.41 -14.38
CA GLY A 803 9.91 -27.31 -15.77
C GLY A 803 9.51 -28.63 -16.45
N CYS A 804 8.96 -28.49 -17.64
CA CYS A 804 8.54 -29.65 -18.45
C CYS A 804 8.98 -29.54 -19.91
N ILE A 805 9.23 -30.67 -20.53
CA ILE A 805 9.38 -30.82 -21.97
C ILE A 805 8.14 -31.51 -22.51
N ASN A 806 7.47 -30.91 -23.49
CA ASN A 806 6.21 -31.36 -24.09
C ASN A 806 5.08 -31.63 -23.08
N GLU A 807 5.12 -30.87 -21.95
CA GLU A 807 4.13 -30.94 -20.89
C GLU A 807 4.10 -29.59 -20.14
N VAL A 808 3.09 -29.41 -19.30
CA VAL A 808 2.94 -28.21 -18.45
C VAL A 808 2.57 -28.61 -17.03
N CYS A 809 2.91 -27.83 -16.04
CA CYS A 809 2.53 -27.88 -14.63
C CYS A 809 2.72 -29.19 -13.85
N ILE A 810 2.59 -30.35 -14.48
CA ILE A 810 2.52 -31.65 -13.77
C ILE A 810 3.82 -32.04 -13.05
N HIS A 811 4.96 -31.39 -13.30
CA HIS A 811 6.20 -31.58 -12.55
C HIS A 811 6.00 -31.37 -11.04
N MET A 812 5.10 -30.47 -10.64
CA MET A 812 4.76 -30.23 -9.25
C MET A 812 4.04 -31.42 -8.57
N MET A 813 3.43 -32.30 -9.34
CA MET A 813 2.70 -33.47 -8.82
C MET A 813 3.58 -34.69 -8.64
N VAL A 814 4.85 -34.63 -9.06
CA VAL A 814 5.78 -35.75 -9.00
C VAL A 814 6.28 -35.94 -7.58
N LYS A 815 6.10 -37.14 -7.02
CA LYS A 815 6.54 -37.48 -5.66
C LYS A 815 8.07 -37.56 -5.55
N GLY A 816 8.58 -37.06 -4.41
CA GLY A 816 9.99 -37.17 -4.07
C GLY A 816 10.92 -36.16 -4.76
N VAL A 817 10.37 -35.25 -5.55
CA VAL A 817 11.12 -34.14 -6.16
C VAL A 817 10.84 -32.82 -5.44
N PRO A 818 11.81 -31.88 -5.44
CA PRO A 818 11.59 -30.58 -4.84
C PRO A 818 10.65 -29.72 -5.69
N PHE A 819 9.87 -28.87 -5.03
CA PHE A 819 9.32 -27.67 -5.62
C PHE A 819 10.08 -26.49 -5.02
N ASN A 820 10.67 -25.66 -5.86
CA ASN A 820 11.55 -24.58 -5.42
C ASN A 820 11.69 -23.49 -6.46
N GLY A 821 12.02 -22.29 -6.01
CA GLY A 821 12.48 -21.18 -6.84
C GLY A 821 13.99 -20.94 -6.68
N THR A 822 14.54 -20.06 -7.51
CA THR A 822 15.92 -19.58 -7.42
C THR A 822 16.00 -18.10 -7.76
N GLY A 823 16.78 -17.32 -7.00
CA GLY A 823 16.87 -15.87 -7.18
C GLY A 823 15.53 -15.17 -6.96
N HIS A 824 15.00 -14.50 -7.97
CA HIS A 824 13.73 -13.77 -7.89
C HIS A 824 12.49 -14.68 -7.77
N SER A 825 12.61 -15.96 -8.11
CA SER A 825 11.53 -16.94 -7.92
C SER A 825 11.56 -17.64 -6.56
N GLY A 826 12.56 -17.37 -5.71
CA GLY A 826 12.55 -17.83 -4.34
C GLY A 826 13.84 -18.47 -3.83
N MET A 827 13.75 -19.06 -2.63
CA MET A 827 14.82 -19.81 -1.96
C MET A 827 14.21 -20.85 -1.02
N GLY A 828 14.91 -21.96 -0.84
CA GLY A 828 14.41 -23.14 -0.14
C GLY A 828 13.69 -24.09 -1.08
N ALA A 829 13.17 -25.19 -0.54
CA ALA A 829 12.44 -26.19 -1.32
C ALA A 829 11.45 -26.93 -0.43
N TYR A 830 10.30 -27.32 -1.00
CA TYR A 830 9.34 -28.12 -0.24
C TYR A 830 8.75 -29.25 -1.11
N HIS A 831 7.78 -29.95 -0.65
CA HIS A 831 7.20 -31.25 -1.03
C HIS A 831 7.96 -32.45 -0.45
N GLY A 832 7.20 -33.35 0.17
CA GLY A 832 7.65 -34.62 0.68
C GLY A 832 8.90 -34.49 1.60
N GLU A 833 9.98 -35.20 1.22
CA GLU A 833 11.25 -35.16 1.95
C GLU A 833 11.89 -33.76 1.98
N TRP A 834 11.73 -32.98 0.90
CA TRP A 834 12.30 -31.64 0.82
C TRP A 834 11.63 -30.68 1.83
N GLY A 835 10.29 -30.75 1.95
CA GLY A 835 9.57 -30.00 2.99
C GLY A 835 10.00 -30.40 4.41
N PHE A 836 10.18 -31.69 4.68
CA PHE A 836 10.74 -32.16 5.95
C PHE A 836 12.15 -31.57 6.20
N ARG A 837 13.02 -31.56 5.18
CA ARG A 837 14.38 -30.99 5.27
C ARG A 837 14.34 -29.48 5.49
N GLU A 838 13.45 -28.77 4.84
CA GLU A 838 13.29 -27.32 4.95
C GLU A 838 12.90 -26.87 6.37
N PHE A 839 12.14 -27.72 7.08
CA PHE A 839 11.75 -27.47 8.47
C PHE A 839 12.62 -28.19 9.50
N THR A 840 13.80 -28.66 9.11
CA THR A 840 14.80 -29.23 10.02
C THR A 840 16.19 -28.70 9.69
N HIS A 841 17.06 -28.60 10.71
CA HIS A 841 18.46 -28.25 10.51
C HIS A 841 19.39 -29.43 10.90
N PRO A 842 20.55 -29.57 10.26
CA PRO A 842 21.52 -30.61 10.61
C PRO A 842 22.24 -30.26 11.92
N GLN A 843 22.31 -31.26 12.83
CA GLN A 843 23.07 -31.15 14.06
C GLN A 843 24.07 -32.29 14.15
N THR A 844 25.35 -31.96 14.07
CA THR A 844 26.43 -32.96 14.13
C THR A 844 26.77 -33.32 15.54
N VAL A 845 26.82 -34.63 15.84
CA VAL A 845 27.24 -35.17 17.14
C VAL A 845 28.29 -36.25 16.97
N LEU A 846 29.46 -35.97 17.50
CA LEU A 846 30.55 -36.95 17.64
C LEU A 846 30.57 -37.46 19.06
N LYS A 847 30.49 -38.79 19.25
CA LYS A 847 30.59 -39.42 20.59
C LYS A 847 32.02 -39.81 20.89
N GLY A 848 32.65 -39.10 21.78
CA GLY A 848 34.00 -39.38 22.25
C GLY A 848 34.10 -40.54 23.26
N SER A 849 35.32 -41.02 23.57
CA SER A 849 35.64 -41.99 24.62
C SER A 849 36.13 -41.24 25.86
N THR A 850 35.70 -41.74 27.05
CA THR A 850 36.23 -41.25 28.34
C THR A 850 37.46 -42.03 28.81
N ARG A 851 37.76 -43.15 28.13
CA ARG A 851 38.85 -44.07 28.51
C ARG A 851 40.11 -43.92 27.66
N PHE A 852 39.98 -43.32 26.49
CA PHE A 852 41.08 -43.20 25.53
C PHE A 852 41.00 -41.84 24.81
N ASN A 853 42.18 -41.20 24.71
CA ASN A 853 42.34 -39.99 23.92
C ASN A 853 43.54 -40.09 23.01
N LEU A 854 43.51 -39.44 21.86
CA LEU A 854 44.63 -39.41 20.90
C LEU A 854 45.57 -38.25 21.31
N SER A 855 46.69 -38.61 21.98
CA SER A 855 47.65 -37.61 22.48
C SER A 855 48.27 -36.75 21.38
N LEU A 856 48.15 -37.18 20.14
CA LEU A 856 48.56 -36.41 18.96
C LEU A 856 47.86 -35.03 18.88
N ARG A 857 46.64 -34.91 19.40
CA ARG A 857 45.81 -33.69 19.42
C ARG A 857 46.10 -32.78 20.58
N GLU A 858 46.96 -33.20 21.54
CA GLU A 858 47.19 -32.47 22.78
C GLU A 858 48.51 -31.68 22.77
N HIS A 859 48.52 -30.58 23.46
CA HIS A 859 49.75 -29.82 23.74
C HIS A 859 50.70 -30.58 24.67
N PRO A 860 52.00 -30.32 24.56
CA PRO A 860 52.67 -29.37 23.67
C PRO A 860 52.84 -29.94 22.26
N TYR A 861 52.75 -29.09 21.24
CA TYR A 861 52.97 -29.51 19.84
C TYR A 861 54.45 -29.45 19.43
N GLY A 862 55.24 -28.59 20.06
CA GLY A 862 56.68 -28.46 19.78
C GLY A 862 57.57 -29.40 20.54
N GLY A 863 58.84 -29.29 20.30
CA GLY A 863 59.90 -30.08 21.00
C GLY A 863 60.25 -31.42 20.32
N LYS A 864 60.75 -32.37 21.08
CA LYS A 864 61.33 -33.65 20.54
C LYS A 864 60.31 -34.47 19.72
N ASN A 865 59.00 -34.27 19.96
CA ASN A 865 57.92 -35.04 19.32
C ASN A 865 57.29 -34.34 18.09
N GLU A 866 57.70 -33.12 17.77
CA GLU A 866 57.09 -32.32 16.69
C GLU A 866 57.14 -33.02 15.33
N LYS A 867 58.36 -33.48 14.92
CA LYS A 867 58.50 -34.16 13.64
C LYS A 867 57.69 -35.46 13.56
N SER A 868 57.60 -36.18 14.66
CA SER A 868 56.84 -37.44 14.74
C SER A 868 55.34 -37.14 14.66
N LYS A 869 54.82 -36.17 15.40
CA LYS A 869 53.42 -35.73 15.30
C LYS A 869 53.04 -35.26 13.89
N LEU A 870 53.88 -34.43 13.30
CA LEU A 870 53.65 -33.93 11.92
C LEU A 870 53.70 -35.07 10.89
N SER A 871 54.60 -36.02 11.03
CA SER A 871 54.65 -37.17 10.10
C SER A 871 53.40 -38.03 10.17
N ILE A 872 52.88 -38.26 11.39
CA ILE A 872 51.63 -39.02 11.60
C ILE A 872 50.43 -38.25 11.05
N LEU A 873 50.37 -36.93 11.33
CA LEU A 873 49.28 -36.07 10.82
C LEU A 873 49.21 -36.09 9.28
N ARG A 874 50.34 -35.96 8.62
CA ARG A 874 50.45 -36.03 7.13
C ARG A 874 50.02 -37.37 6.54
N ILE A 875 50.10 -38.46 7.30
CA ILE A 875 49.58 -39.79 6.88
C ILE A 875 48.07 -39.81 6.89
N PHE A 876 47.44 -39.07 7.85
CA PHE A 876 45.97 -39.01 7.93
C PHE A 876 45.32 -38.05 6.90
N GLU A 877 46.08 -37.15 6.29
CA GLU A 877 45.62 -36.24 5.25
C GLU A 877 45.68 -36.85 3.84
N ARG A 878 46.38 -37.98 3.67
CA ARG A 878 46.49 -38.73 2.41
C ARG A 878 45.48 -39.91 2.41
#